data_4ef6c75c722110cc9b0e6cffc2ea7a22
#
_entry.id   4ef6c75c722110cc9b0e6cffc2ea7a22
#
_cell.length_a   1.000
_cell.length_b   1.000
_cell.length_c   1.000
_cell.angle_alpha   90.00
_cell.angle_beta   90.00
_cell.angle_gamma   90.00
#
_symmetry.space_group_name_H-M   'P 1'
#
loop_
_entity.id
_entity.type
_entity.pdbx_description
1 polymer ?
#
loop_
_entity_poly.entity_id
_entity_poly.type
_entity_poly.pdbx_seq_one_letter_code
_entity_poly.pdbx_strand_id
1 'polypeptide(L)'
;MDIREDALENDIIVPGVVEDSEFHYRIRSDDPDEIMPPPESHASLTKEEKDLLDQWIAEGAEYAKHWAFEPPQASTTLVNAAKWGNNPIDAFILKNLEKNGLDPSAPADPYALVRRLYLDLIGLPPTPEQTDRFVKDDRVDAYERLVDQLMASSHYGEKWAREWLDLARYADTNGYEKDRPREIWQYRDWVIRALNEDMPYDQFTIEQLAGDMLPGATQDLKIATGFHRNTQLNEEGRIDPLEYRFYAAVDRVATTGTVWMGLTTGCAQCHTHKYDPITHDEYFGIMALLDNVEEPDLLLYTDGQLKRKAEVEKQIEEKIQELMGRHHDFDQTFQAWKTSLQKEATTWNILQPTAWKTNLPNLESMEDGSLFASGDFTKRDVYDLNFTTKEPITALRIETMTDKRLPDLGPGRAYYEGRKGLFFLSEIDVLLNDGHEIKIQNPVASNGHGADKTIDNEGSSGWSGGVGEEQHIILPLASPIAANQSFSLSLLFERHFVASLGRFRISATSASNRPKVQKLGAKIEDLLATKKDLNSDDLQLLKSTYLEKVFYSKKNVQAFDGHAKWIWDDKNNKIKQTLYFTKTIDLKKKPRSARLVYTCDDESEFFINGKKVASNSLWYEPVSVNVSSHFKEGNNILSVKATNNGGPGALIAQLEIISAEGKRQSHVTDQSWKFSEQEPEGNDWKTKGLSDGQESTIAGKAGDAPWKNIPLKSNELSELHALRKQLPNNRRSLVMQERPADNPRPTYLRHRGEYTSPKHEVHPKIPEILLSKNTKMPTNRLEFARWLVSQDNPIGDRVTVNRAWRSLFGFGLIRTSGDFGTQAPAPDHPELLDWLAVGFRKQGMSLKKLHRQIVTSATYKQSSTASPELLEKDPQNRLLARGPRLRLSGELIRDHMLHASGKLSPK
;
A
#
# COMPACT_ATOMS: atom_id res chain seq x y z
N MET A 1 2.92 13.63 -46.53
CA MET A 1 1.49 13.67 -46.88
C MET A 1 0.59 13.74 -45.62
N ASP A 2 1.05 13.29 -44.51
CA ASP A 2 0.33 13.31 -43.22
C ASP A 2 0.31 14.71 -42.55
N ILE A 3 1.29 15.57 -42.89
CA ILE A 3 1.36 16.98 -42.46
C ILE A 3 1.18 17.85 -43.66
N ARG A 4 0.17 18.76 -43.61
CA ARG A 4 -0.18 19.66 -44.71
C ARG A 4 0.95 20.58 -45.08
N GLU A 5 1.58 21.19 -44.08
CA GLU A 5 2.72 22.12 -44.24
C GLU A 5 3.86 21.45 -45.03
N ASP A 6 4.24 20.22 -44.64
CA ASP A 6 5.30 19.44 -45.31
C ASP A 6 4.92 19.12 -46.78
N ALA A 7 3.64 18.83 -47.03
CA ALA A 7 3.14 18.55 -48.38
C ALA A 7 3.13 19.79 -49.28
N LEU A 8 2.94 20.96 -48.67
CA LEU A 8 2.97 22.25 -49.38
C LEU A 8 4.39 22.73 -49.62
N GLU A 9 5.30 22.63 -48.61
CA GLU A 9 6.69 23.10 -48.74
C GLU A 9 7.48 22.33 -49.81
N ASN A 10 7.11 21.09 -50.09
CA ASN A 10 7.81 20.27 -51.07
C ASN A 10 7.09 20.13 -52.41
N ASP A 11 6.12 21.01 -52.72
CA ASP A 11 5.28 20.97 -53.91
C ASP A 11 4.62 19.61 -54.16
N ILE A 12 4.50 18.78 -53.12
CA ILE A 12 3.79 17.49 -53.24
C ILE A 12 2.32 17.77 -53.57
N ILE A 13 1.77 18.80 -52.96
CA ILE A 13 0.44 19.31 -53.26
C ILE A 13 0.53 20.86 -53.48
N VAL A 14 0.01 21.31 -54.60
CA VAL A 14 -0.16 22.75 -54.90
C VAL A 14 -1.66 23.04 -54.83
N PRO A 15 -2.18 23.66 -53.76
CA PRO A 15 -3.60 23.90 -53.55
C PRO A 15 -4.25 24.66 -54.71
N GLY A 16 -5.32 24.08 -55.27
CA GLY A 16 -6.05 24.68 -56.38
C GLY A 16 -5.44 24.41 -57.77
N VAL A 17 -4.23 23.81 -57.85
CA VAL A 17 -3.55 23.55 -59.12
C VAL A 17 -3.14 22.08 -59.19
N VAL A 18 -4.01 21.28 -59.77
CA VAL A 18 -3.86 19.80 -59.84
C VAL A 18 -2.60 19.42 -60.59
N GLU A 19 -2.35 20.04 -61.73
CA GLU A 19 -1.28 19.71 -62.69
C GLU A 19 0.12 20.06 -62.19
N ASP A 20 0.24 20.96 -61.20
CA ASP A 20 1.51 21.30 -60.58
C ASP A 20 1.82 20.46 -59.32
N SER A 21 0.91 19.61 -58.92
CA SER A 21 1.03 18.75 -57.75
C SER A 21 1.75 17.45 -58.08
N GLU A 22 2.91 17.21 -57.46
CA GLU A 22 3.67 15.95 -57.60
C GLU A 22 2.80 14.73 -57.25
N PHE A 23 1.88 14.89 -56.28
CA PHE A 23 0.92 13.85 -55.87
C PHE A 23 0.00 13.40 -57.02
N HIS A 24 -0.56 14.35 -57.80
CA HIS A 24 -1.37 14.05 -58.98
C HIS A 24 -0.58 13.23 -59.97
N TYR A 25 0.66 13.62 -60.25
CA TYR A 25 1.56 12.94 -61.17
C TYR A 25 1.80 11.49 -60.72
N ARG A 26 2.16 11.27 -59.47
CA ARG A 26 2.47 9.94 -58.93
C ARG A 26 1.29 9.02 -58.89
N ILE A 27 0.08 9.44 -58.57
CA ILE A 27 -1.09 8.57 -58.54
C ILE A 27 -1.54 8.13 -59.95
N ARG A 28 -1.07 8.84 -61.02
CA ARG A 28 -1.43 8.60 -62.43
C ARG A 28 -0.27 8.05 -63.26
N SER A 29 0.94 8.02 -62.72
CA SER A 29 2.10 7.44 -63.42
C SER A 29 1.86 6.00 -63.79
N ASP A 30 2.38 5.58 -64.96
CA ASP A 30 2.44 4.20 -65.40
C ASP A 30 3.83 3.56 -65.09
N ASP A 31 4.76 4.36 -64.56
CA ASP A 31 6.09 3.90 -64.18
C ASP A 31 6.03 3.20 -62.82
N PRO A 32 6.45 1.91 -62.75
CA PRO A 32 6.45 1.18 -61.50
C PRO A 32 7.31 1.80 -60.39
N ASP A 33 8.33 2.58 -60.73
CA ASP A 33 9.23 3.21 -59.75
C ASP A 33 8.67 4.55 -59.25
N GLU A 34 7.67 5.14 -59.91
CA GLU A 34 7.07 6.45 -59.57
C GLU A 34 5.65 6.33 -59.03
N ILE A 35 4.88 5.32 -59.49
CA ILE A 35 3.46 5.19 -59.17
C ILE A 35 3.20 5.03 -57.68
N MET A 36 2.17 5.73 -57.19
CA MET A 36 1.66 5.58 -55.83
C MET A 36 0.19 5.16 -55.81
N PRO A 37 -0.16 4.14 -55.01
CA PRO A 37 0.70 3.26 -54.18
C PRO A 37 1.68 2.43 -55.02
N PRO A 38 2.90 2.12 -54.48
CA PRO A 38 3.89 1.32 -55.17
C PRO A 38 3.37 -0.12 -55.35
N PRO A 39 3.78 -0.85 -56.44
CA PRO A 39 3.27 -2.18 -56.75
C PRO A 39 3.42 -3.21 -55.64
N GLU A 40 4.48 -3.10 -54.83
CA GLU A 40 4.76 -4.01 -53.71
C GLU A 40 3.73 -3.86 -52.58
N SER A 41 3.01 -2.75 -52.53
CA SER A 41 1.97 -2.53 -51.48
C SER A 41 0.72 -3.39 -51.74
N HIS A 42 0.58 -3.99 -52.95
CA HIS A 42 -0.63 -4.67 -53.41
C HIS A 42 -1.90 -3.81 -53.32
N ALA A 43 -1.78 -2.51 -53.26
CA ALA A 43 -2.86 -1.54 -53.29
C ALA A 43 -2.89 -0.84 -54.66
N SER A 44 -4.08 -0.48 -55.13
CA SER A 44 -4.26 0.30 -56.35
C SER A 44 -5.43 1.27 -56.17
N LEU A 45 -5.33 2.44 -56.77
CA LEU A 45 -6.42 3.42 -56.82
C LEU A 45 -7.27 3.20 -58.07
N THR A 46 -8.59 3.18 -57.92
CA THR A 46 -9.53 3.22 -59.05
C THR A 46 -9.49 4.58 -59.71
N LYS A 47 -10.08 4.64 -60.90
CA LYS A 47 -10.18 5.92 -61.62
C LYS A 47 -10.97 6.97 -60.81
N GLU A 48 -12.08 6.52 -60.24
CA GLU A 48 -12.96 7.36 -59.41
C GLU A 48 -12.25 7.92 -58.19
N GLU A 49 -11.39 7.11 -57.54
CA GLU A 49 -10.57 7.54 -56.38
C GLU A 49 -9.51 8.56 -56.80
N LYS A 50 -8.86 8.37 -57.96
CA LYS A 50 -7.90 9.31 -58.50
C LYS A 50 -8.58 10.64 -58.87
N ASP A 51 -9.74 10.61 -59.51
CA ASP A 51 -10.51 11.80 -59.89
C ASP A 51 -11.00 12.54 -58.63
N LEU A 52 -11.36 11.85 -57.54
CA LEU A 52 -11.73 12.45 -56.25
C LEU A 52 -10.55 13.16 -55.59
N LEU A 53 -9.36 12.58 -55.63
CA LEU A 53 -8.14 13.21 -55.11
C LEU A 53 -7.75 14.44 -55.90
N ASP A 54 -7.88 14.40 -57.23
CA ASP A 54 -7.65 15.60 -58.03
C ASP A 54 -8.66 16.72 -57.74
N GLN A 55 -9.94 16.36 -57.54
CA GLN A 55 -10.96 17.32 -57.13
C GLN A 55 -10.62 17.94 -55.77
N TRP A 56 -10.16 17.16 -54.81
CA TRP A 56 -9.73 17.67 -53.51
C TRP A 56 -8.57 18.68 -53.61
N ILE A 57 -7.58 18.42 -54.52
CA ILE A 57 -6.51 19.36 -54.78
C ILE A 57 -7.07 20.67 -55.40
N ALA A 58 -7.96 20.53 -56.39
CA ALA A 58 -8.61 21.64 -57.09
C ALA A 58 -9.43 22.52 -56.12
N GLU A 59 -10.03 21.93 -55.11
CA GLU A 59 -10.79 22.62 -54.05
C GLU A 59 -9.89 23.24 -52.94
N GLY A 60 -8.55 23.14 -53.05
CA GLY A 60 -7.59 23.79 -52.17
C GLY A 60 -6.88 22.84 -51.21
N ALA A 61 -7.05 21.55 -51.34
CA ALA A 61 -6.40 20.52 -50.51
C ALA A 61 -6.48 20.82 -49.02
N GLU A 62 -7.67 21.09 -48.50
CA GLU A 62 -7.87 21.33 -47.09
C GLU A 62 -7.82 20.01 -46.32
N TYR A 63 -6.94 19.94 -45.32
CA TYR A 63 -6.83 18.78 -44.44
C TYR A 63 -7.83 18.86 -43.30
N ALA A 64 -8.71 17.93 -43.22
CA ALA A 64 -9.59 17.79 -42.06
C ALA A 64 -8.84 17.14 -40.90
N LYS A 65 -9.01 17.66 -39.70
CA LYS A 65 -8.52 16.97 -38.52
C LYS A 65 -9.24 15.62 -38.38
N HIS A 66 -8.54 14.65 -37.81
CA HIS A 66 -9.18 13.37 -37.50
C HIS A 66 -10.37 13.60 -36.54
N TRP A 67 -11.51 12.96 -36.79
CA TRP A 67 -12.76 13.15 -36.06
C TRP A 67 -12.64 13.06 -34.53
N ALA A 68 -11.71 12.26 -34.03
CA ALA A 68 -11.49 12.09 -32.57
C ALA A 68 -10.91 13.35 -31.92
N PHE A 69 -10.13 14.15 -32.66
CA PHE A 69 -9.51 15.38 -32.18
C PHE A 69 -10.38 16.63 -32.35
N GLU A 70 -11.56 16.48 -32.95
CA GLU A 70 -12.57 17.52 -33.02
C GLU A 70 -13.56 17.39 -31.85
N PRO A 71 -13.99 18.52 -31.23
CA PRO A 71 -15.00 18.48 -30.18
C PRO A 71 -16.30 17.79 -30.62
N PRO A 72 -16.93 16.96 -29.77
CA PRO A 72 -18.18 16.29 -30.12
C PRO A 72 -19.30 17.30 -30.39
N GLN A 73 -20.04 17.07 -31.46
CA GLN A 73 -21.13 17.95 -31.85
C GLN A 73 -22.48 17.27 -31.65
N ALA A 74 -23.40 17.96 -30.97
CA ALA A 74 -24.75 17.46 -30.85
C ALA A 74 -25.47 17.54 -32.21
N SER A 75 -25.80 16.40 -32.79
CA SER A 75 -26.69 16.38 -33.95
C SER A 75 -28.03 16.99 -33.59
N THR A 76 -28.45 17.99 -34.36
CA THR A 76 -29.75 18.64 -34.18
C THR A 76 -30.90 17.90 -34.92
N THR A 77 -30.55 16.92 -35.74
CA THR A 77 -31.51 16.15 -36.52
C THR A 77 -32.11 15.03 -35.69
N LEU A 78 -33.07 15.38 -34.81
CA LEU A 78 -33.97 14.40 -34.22
C LEU A 78 -34.91 13.88 -35.33
N VAL A 79 -34.54 12.78 -35.95
CA VAL A 79 -35.43 12.02 -36.82
C VAL A 79 -36.57 11.48 -35.94
N ASN A 80 -37.79 11.46 -36.48
CA ASN A 80 -39.01 11.01 -35.83
C ASN A 80 -38.86 9.59 -35.22
N ALA A 81 -38.45 9.53 -33.96
CA ALA A 81 -38.28 8.27 -33.22
C ALA A 81 -39.60 7.50 -32.98
N ALA A 82 -40.74 8.17 -33.20
CA ALA A 82 -42.06 7.65 -32.93
C ALA A 82 -42.47 6.38 -33.69
N LYS A 83 -41.70 5.95 -34.69
CA LYS A 83 -42.00 4.73 -35.48
C LYS A 83 -41.62 3.42 -34.74
N TRP A 84 -40.60 3.42 -33.93
CA TRP A 84 -40.04 2.20 -33.26
C TRP A 84 -39.87 2.36 -31.73
N GLY A 85 -39.38 3.48 -31.24
CA GLY A 85 -39.20 3.74 -29.81
C GLY A 85 -39.28 5.23 -29.50
N ASN A 86 -39.43 5.58 -28.23
CA ASN A 86 -39.49 6.97 -27.77
C ASN A 86 -38.11 7.49 -27.27
N ASN A 87 -37.08 6.67 -27.33
CA ASN A 87 -35.75 7.05 -26.90
C ASN A 87 -34.95 7.61 -28.08
N PRO A 88 -34.26 8.75 -27.93
CA PRO A 88 -33.46 9.32 -29.02
C PRO A 88 -32.42 8.36 -29.63
N ILE A 89 -31.85 7.42 -28.83
CA ILE A 89 -30.96 6.37 -29.35
C ILE A 89 -31.60 5.60 -30.49
N ASP A 90 -32.89 5.26 -30.32
CA ASP A 90 -33.62 4.45 -31.27
C ASP A 90 -33.77 5.13 -32.64
N ALA A 91 -33.83 6.48 -32.66
CA ALA A 91 -33.91 7.25 -33.91
C ALA A 91 -32.61 7.13 -34.74
N PHE A 92 -31.44 7.21 -34.07
CA PHE A 92 -30.15 7.06 -34.76
C PHE A 92 -29.96 5.65 -35.29
N ILE A 93 -30.35 4.65 -34.50
CA ILE A 93 -30.23 3.25 -34.91
C ILE A 93 -31.19 2.94 -36.09
N LEU A 94 -32.45 3.36 -35.95
CA LEU A 94 -33.43 3.13 -37.01
C LEU A 94 -33.02 3.78 -38.32
N LYS A 95 -32.55 5.05 -38.33
CA LYS A 95 -32.01 5.73 -39.50
C LYS A 95 -30.91 4.91 -40.20
N ASN A 96 -30.01 4.33 -39.41
CA ASN A 96 -28.92 3.54 -39.97
C ASN A 96 -29.40 2.16 -40.49
N LEU A 97 -30.37 1.52 -39.84
CA LEU A 97 -30.99 0.30 -40.28
C LEU A 97 -31.74 0.50 -41.59
N GLU A 98 -32.59 1.54 -41.69
CA GLU A 98 -33.34 1.89 -42.91
C GLU A 98 -32.40 2.12 -44.11
N LYS A 99 -31.25 2.84 -43.88
CA LYS A 99 -30.22 3.07 -44.91
C LYS A 99 -29.62 1.76 -45.43
N ASN A 100 -29.53 0.73 -44.60
CA ASN A 100 -28.95 -0.57 -44.93
C ASN A 100 -30.01 -1.65 -45.30
N GLY A 101 -31.29 -1.26 -45.41
CA GLY A 101 -32.36 -2.17 -45.76
C GLY A 101 -32.56 -3.28 -44.72
N LEU A 102 -32.46 -2.94 -43.45
CA LEU A 102 -32.67 -3.83 -42.31
C LEU A 102 -33.77 -3.34 -41.42
N ASP A 103 -34.52 -4.25 -40.84
CA ASP A 103 -35.52 -3.95 -39.81
C ASP A 103 -35.00 -4.35 -38.43
N PRO A 104 -35.37 -3.61 -37.35
CA PRO A 104 -35.04 -4.00 -36.00
C PRO A 104 -35.76 -5.26 -35.58
N SER A 105 -35.12 -6.09 -34.76
CA SER A 105 -35.75 -7.28 -34.19
C SER A 105 -36.89 -6.91 -33.23
N ALA A 106 -37.86 -7.81 -33.10
CA ALA A 106 -38.95 -7.68 -32.13
C ALA A 106 -38.39 -7.53 -30.68
N PRO A 107 -39.15 -6.97 -29.76
CA PRO A 107 -38.78 -6.92 -28.35
C PRO A 107 -38.43 -8.31 -27.81
N ALA A 108 -37.49 -8.38 -26.90
CA ALA A 108 -37.13 -9.60 -26.21
C ALA A 108 -38.27 -10.10 -25.32
N ASP A 109 -38.33 -11.41 -25.14
CA ASP A 109 -39.22 -12.03 -24.17
C ASP A 109 -39.02 -11.44 -22.78
N PRO A 110 -40.11 -11.15 -21.99
CA PRO A 110 -40.00 -10.55 -20.67
C PRO A 110 -39.07 -11.29 -19.69
N TYR A 111 -39.02 -12.64 -19.77
CA TYR A 111 -38.11 -13.43 -18.92
C TYR A 111 -36.64 -13.23 -19.34
N ALA A 112 -36.38 -13.18 -20.62
CA ALA A 112 -35.04 -12.87 -21.14
C ALA A 112 -34.62 -11.44 -20.81
N LEU A 113 -35.56 -10.50 -20.92
CA LEU A 113 -35.31 -9.07 -20.67
C LEU A 113 -34.99 -8.79 -19.21
N VAL A 114 -35.78 -9.31 -18.25
CA VAL A 114 -35.50 -9.12 -16.82
C VAL A 114 -34.18 -9.75 -16.43
N ARG A 115 -33.85 -10.93 -16.93
CA ARG A 115 -32.58 -11.58 -16.68
C ARG A 115 -31.41 -10.74 -17.21
N ARG A 116 -31.50 -10.23 -18.44
CA ARG A 116 -30.49 -9.34 -19.04
C ARG A 116 -30.26 -8.12 -18.18
N LEU A 117 -31.35 -7.44 -17.79
CA LEU A 117 -31.28 -6.21 -17.02
C LEU A 117 -30.62 -6.40 -15.63
N TYR A 118 -30.94 -7.48 -14.93
CA TYR A 118 -30.32 -7.83 -13.65
C TYR A 118 -28.81 -8.08 -13.79
N LEU A 119 -28.42 -8.88 -14.78
CA LEU A 119 -27.01 -9.19 -15.01
C LEU A 119 -26.21 -7.95 -15.44
N ASP A 120 -26.79 -7.10 -16.29
CA ASP A 120 -26.09 -5.93 -16.81
C ASP A 120 -25.98 -4.80 -15.79
N LEU A 121 -26.99 -4.58 -14.96
CA LEU A 121 -26.98 -3.49 -13.97
C LEU A 121 -26.34 -3.85 -12.64
N ILE A 122 -26.58 -5.07 -12.12
CA ILE A 122 -26.13 -5.48 -10.79
C ILE A 122 -25.28 -6.75 -10.77
N GLY A 123 -25.05 -7.40 -11.92
CA GLY A 123 -24.19 -8.58 -12.04
C GLY A 123 -24.74 -9.87 -11.43
N LEU A 124 -25.97 -9.87 -10.90
CA LEU A 124 -26.62 -11.02 -10.28
C LEU A 124 -27.91 -11.37 -11.03
N PRO A 125 -28.29 -12.66 -11.12
CA PRO A 125 -29.55 -13.04 -11.74
C PRO A 125 -30.74 -12.69 -10.82
N PRO A 126 -31.94 -12.44 -11.37
CA PRO A 126 -33.14 -12.32 -10.58
C PRO A 126 -33.51 -13.64 -9.90
N THR A 127 -34.17 -13.59 -8.75
CA THR A 127 -34.83 -14.78 -8.19
C THR A 127 -36.10 -15.11 -8.99
N PRO A 128 -36.65 -16.35 -8.87
CA PRO A 128 -37.92 -16.70 -9.49
C PRO A 128 -39.04 -15.71 -9.12
N GLU A 129 -39.12 -15.30 -7.85
CA GLU A 129 -40.13 -14.37 -7.33
C GLU A 129 -39.98 -12.96 -7.91
N GLN A 130 -38.74 -12.50 -8.09
CA GLN A 130 -38.45 -11.22 -8.74
C GLN A 130 -38.81 -11.23 -10.21
N THR A 131 -38.53 -12.32 -10.89
CA THR A 131 -38.91 -12.56 -12.28
C THR A 131 -40.44 -12.57 -12.45
N ASP A 132 -41.15 -13.36 -11.64
CA ASP A 132 -42.58 -13.46 -11.66
C ASP A 132 -43.25 -12.11 -11.36
N ARG A 133 -42.71 -11.35 -10.41
CA ARG A 133 -43.23 -10.02 -10.08
C ARG A 133 -43.15 -9.07 -11.25
N PHE A 134 -42.05 -9.07 -11.99
CA PHE A 134 -41.88 -8.22 -13.16
C PHE A 134 -42.81 -8.65 -14.32
N VAL A 135 -42.83 -9.96 -14.61
CA VAL A 135 -43.63 -10.47 -15.73
C VAL A 135 -45.14 -10.28 -15.52
N LYS A 136 -45.59 -10.23 -14.27
CA LYS A 136 -47.00 -10.01 -13.88
C LYS A 136 -47.35 -8.54 -13.65
N ASP A 137 -46.41 -7.62 -13.81
CA ASP A 137 -46.61 -6.19 -13.59
C ASP A 137 -47.13 -5.53 -14.87
N ASP A 138 -48.46 -5.28 -14.92
CA ASP A 138 -49.14 -4.70 -16.09
C ASP A 138 -49.03 -3.17 -16.20
N ARG A 139 -48.27 -2.53 -15.31
CA ARG A 139 -48.07 -1.07 -15.35
C ARG A 139 -47.23 -0.65 -16.53
N VAL A 140 -47.61 0.45 -17.18
CA VAL A 140 -46.91 0.99 -18.37
C VAL A 140 -45.44 1.30 -18.09
N ASP A 141 -45.12 1.69 -16.85
CA ASP A 141 -43.79 2.07 -16.38
C ASP A 141 -43.07 0.94 -15.60
N ALA A 142 -43.59 -0.31 -15.67
CA ALA A 142 -43.02 -1.43 -14.90
C ALA A 142 -41.53 -1.66 -15.16
N TYR A 143 -41.09 -1.54 -16.43
CA TYR A 143 -39.71 -1.69 -16.82
C TYR A 143 -38.80 -0.58 -16.29
N GLU A 144 -39.19 0.66 -16.42
CA GLU A 144 -38.47 1.83 -15.94
C GLU A 144 -38.33 1.80 -14.42
N ARG A 145 -39.36 1.39 -13.69
CA ARG A 145 -39.33 1.16 -12.24
C ARG A 145 -38.32 0.08 -11.85
N LEU A 146 -38.27 -1.00 -12.60
CA LEU A 146 -37.30 -2.06 -12.35
C LEU A 146 -35.87 -1.55 -12.58
N VAL A 147 -35.63 -0.78 -13.63
CA VAL A 147 -34.34 -0.13 -13.91
C VAL A 147 -33.94 0.75 -12.71
N ASP A 148 -34.83 1.63 -12.27
CA ASP A 148 -34.56 2.55 -11.16
C ASP A 148 -34.31 1.78 -9.83
N GLN A 149 -35.05 0.70 -9.58
CA GLN A 149 -34.83 -0.18 -8.42
C GLN A 149 -33.44 -0.86 -8.46
N LEU A 150 -33.01 -1.37 -9.61
CA LEU A 150 -31.72 -2.02 -9.74
C LEU A 150 -30.56 -1.02 -9.60
N MET A 151 -30.71 0.20 -10.15
CA MET A 151 -29.72 1.27 -10.00
C MET A 151 -29.61 1.80 -8.57
N ALA A 152 -30.65 1.63 -7.74
CA ALA A 152 -30.61 1.97 -6.32
C ALA A 152 -29.99 0.86 -5.45
N SER A 153 -29.75 -0.31 -6.00
CA SER A 153 -29.12 -1.43 -5.30
C SER A 153 -27.62 -1.16 -5.05
N SER A 154 -27.11 -1.57 -3.87
CA SER A 154 -25.67 -1.53 -3.57
C SER A 154 -24.83 -2.37 -4.53
N HIS A 155 -25.41 -3.41 -5.11
CA HIS A 155 -24.76 -4.26 -6.10
C HIS A 155 -24.47 -3.55 -7.44
N TYR A 156 -25.15 -2.42 -7.72
CA TYR A 156 -24.80 -1.58 -8.86
C TYR A 156 -23.35 -1.10 -8.78
N GLY A 157 -22.95 -0.50 -7.67
CA GLY A 157 -21.57 -0.05 -7.49
C GLY A 157 -20.56 -1.20 -7.50
N GLU A 158 -20.89 -2.35 -6.93
CA GLU A 158 -20.03 -3.54 -6.96
C GLU A 158 -19.80 -4.04 -8.41
N LYS A 159 -20.86 -4.09 -9.24
CA LYS A 159 -20.77 -4.50 -10.66
C LYS A 159 -19.90 -3.53 -11.47
N TRP A 160 -20.18 -2.23 -11.37
CA TRP A 160 -19.51 -1.21 -12.20
C TRP A 160 -18.13 -0.85 -11.67
N ALA A 161 -17.89 -0.95 -10.36
CA ALA A 161 -16.56 -0.81 -9.79
C ALA A 161 -15.58 -1.85 -10.33
N ARG A 162 -16.01 -3.09 -10.58
CA ARG A 162 -15.14 -4.12 -11.13
C ARG A 162 -14.56 -3.72 -12.49
N GLU A 163 -15.40 -3.20 -13.39
CA GLU A 163 -14.94 -2.73 -14.69
C GLU A 163 -13.98 -1.54 -14.58
N TRP A 164 -14.23 -0.63 -13.62
CA TRP A 164 -13.34 0.47 -13.34
C TRP A 164 -12.02 0.01 -12.71
N LEU A 165 -12.07 -0.96 -11.80
CA LEU A 165 -10.87 -1.51 -11.15
C LEU A 165 -9.96 -2.25 -12.13
N ASP A 166 -10.50 -2.89 -13.16
CA ASP A 166 -9.73 -3.43 -14.28
C ASP A 166 -8.96 -2.31 -15.02
N LEU A 167 -9.61 -1.19 -15.31
CA LEU A 167 -8.94 -0.01 -15.88
C LEU A 167 -7.88 0.58 -14.96
N ALA A 168 -8.13 0.56 -13.64
CA ALA A 168 -7.18 0.99 -12.62
C ALA A 168 -6.04 -0.03 -12.39
N ARG A 169 -6.08 -1.21 -13.00
CA ARG A 169 -5.12 -2.32 -12.81
C ARG A 169 -5.06 -2.78 -11.35
N TYR A 170 -6.22 -2.72 -10.65
CA TYR A 170 -6.31 -3.07 -9.24
C TYR A 170 -5.81 -4.50 -8.96
N ALA A 171 -4.94 -4.63 -7.98
CA ALA A 171 -4.51 -5.91 -7.45
C ALA A 171 -4.20 -5.79 -5.94
N ASP A 172 -4.42 -6.87 -5.19
CA ASP A 172 -4.10 -6.96 -3.76
C ASP A 172 -2.65 -7.40 -3.52
N THR A 173 -1.81 -7.44 -4.58
CA THR A 173 -0.39 -7.78 -4.53
C THR A 173 0.45 -6.81 -5.34
N ASN A 174 1.76 -6.77 -5.07
CA ASN A 174 2.68 -5.78 -5.64
C ASN A 174 3.16 -6.10 -7.07
N GLY A 175 3.04 -7.34 -7.52
CA GLY A 175 3.65 -7.81 -8.77
C GLY A 175 5.15 -8.09 -8.63
N TYR A 176 5.82 -8.28 -9.75
CA TYR A 176 7.21 -8.75 -9.84
C TYR A 176 7.43 -10.10 -9.13
N GLU A 177 8.67 -10.49 -8.88
CA GLU A 177 9.00 -11.83 -8.39
C GLU A 177 8.54 -12.09 -6.96
N LYS A 178 8.62 -11.08 -6.06
CA LYS A 178 8.20 -11.23 -4.66
C LYS A 178 6.69 -11.19 -4.48
N ASP A 179 6.00 -10.48 -5.31
CA ASP A 179 4.54 -10.35 -5.36
C ASP A 179 3.86 -10.33 -3.98
N ARG A 180 4.38 -9.53 -3.07
CA ARG A 180 3.87 -9.44 -1.70
C ARG A 180 2.47 -8.83 -1.64
N PRO A 181 1.61 -9.27 -0.72
CA PRO A 181 0.32 -8.62 -0.48
C PRO A 181 0.48 -7.15 -0.15
N ARG A 182 -0.46 -6.31 -0.64
CA ARG A 182 -0.55 -4.88 -0.31
C ARG A 182 -1.95 -4.49 0.15
N GLU A 183 -2.03 -3.47 0.99
CA GLU A 183 -3.30 -2.94 1.47
C GLU A 183 -3.72 -1.74 0.61
N ILE A 184 -4.61 -1.99 -0.36
CA ILE A 184 -5.18 -0.95 -1.24
C ILE A 184 -6.71 -1.10 -1.38
N TRP A 185 -7.32 -2.03 -0.65
CA TRP A 185 -8.76 -2.31 -0.72
C TRP A 185 -9.64 -1.11 -0.36
N GLN A 186 -9.13 -0.14 0.37
CA GLN A 186 -9.85 1.09 0.71
C GLN A 186 -10.18 1.91 -0.56
N TYR A 187 -9.28 1.93 -1.54
CA TYR A 187 -9.54 2.52 -2.84
C TYR A 187 -10.66 1.79 -3.58
N ARG A 188 -10.66 0.46 -3.58
CA ARG A 188 -11.77 -0.33 -4.15
C ARG A 188 -13.11 0.02 -3.51
N ASP A 189 -13.15 0.09 -2.19
CA ASP A 189 -14.37 0.41 -1.45
C ASP A 189 -14.82 1.86 -1.71
N TRP A 190 -13.88 2.78 -1.89
CA TRP A 190 -14.16 4.14 -2.32
C TRP A 190 -14.83 4.18 -3.70
N VAL A 191 -14.28 3.44 -4.68
CA VAL A 191 -14.85 3.34 -6.04
C VAL A 191 -16.28 2.79 -6.00
N ILE A 192 -16.53 1.71 -5.23
CA ILE A 192 -17.86 1.12 -5.08
C ILE A 192 -18.86 2.14 -4.53
N ARG A 193 -18.45 2.87 -3.48
CA ARG A 193 -19.29 3.89 -2.85
C ARG A 193 -19.59 5.04 -3.81
N ALA A 194 -18.58 5.59 -4.47
CA ALA A 194 -18.71 6.69 -5.41
C ALA A 194 -19.69 6.37 -6.54
N LEU A 195 -19.63 5.16 -7.09
CA LEU A 195 -20.55 4.70 -8.14
C LEU A 195 -21.98 4.46 -7.60
N ASN A 196 -22.12 3.97 -6.38
CA ASN A 196 -23.44 3.81 -5.74
C ASN A 196 -24.10 5.16 -5.46
N GLU A 197 -23.33 6.16 -5.08
CA GLU A 197 -23.78 7.53 -4.82
C GLU A 197 -23.99 8.34 -6.10
N ASP A 198 -23.72 7.74 -7.28
CA ASP A 198 -23.76 8.41 -8.58
C ASP A 198 -22.90 9.68 -8.63
N MET A 199 -21.71 9.60 -8.04
CA MET A 199 -20.76 10.72 -8.07
C MET A 199 -20.56 11.18 -9.52
N PRO A 200 -20.67 12.49 -9.82
CA PRO A 200 -20.41 13.00 -11.16
C PRO A 200 -19.03 12.55 -11.67
N TYR A 201 -18.95 12.13 -12.91
CA TYR A 201 -17.74 11.51 -13.47
C TYR A 201 -16.54 12.47 -13.50
N ASP A 202 -16.78 13.77 -13.62
CA ASP A 202 -15.75 14.79 -13.49
C ASP A 202 -15.17 14.83 -12.06
N GLN A 203 -16.02 14.85 -11.03
CA GLN A 203 -15.59 14.76 -9.64
C GLN A 203 -14.88 13.43 -9.38
N PHE A 204 -15.45 12.32 -9.82
CA PHE A 204 -14.88 10.98 -9.70
C PHE A 204 -13.47 10.89 -10.29
N THR A 205 -13.24 11.53 -11.43
CA THR A 205 -11.92 11.60 -12.09
C THR A 205 -10.94 12.50 -11.32
N ILE A 206 -11.38 13.72 -10.98
CA ILE A 206 -10.53 14.69 -10.29
C ILE A 206 -10.05 14.16 -8.94
N GLU A 207 -10.94 13.54 -8.16
CA GLU A 207 -10.58 12.98 -6.86
C GLU A 207 -9.58 11.83 -6.98
N GLN A 208 -9.68 10.98 -7.99
CA GLN A 208 -8.74 9.88 -8.22
C GLN A 208 -7.37 10.34 -8.71
N LEU A 209 -7.32 11.38 -9.50
CA LEU A 209 -6.07 11.89 -10.03
C LEU A 209 -5.37 12.89 -9.09
N ALA A 210 -6.14 13.70 -8.35
CA ALA A 210 -5.61 14.82 -7.59
C ALA A 210 -6.41 15.15 -6.30
N GLY A 211 -7.02 14.15 -5.65
CA GLY A 211 -7.80 14.33 -4.43
C GLY A 211 -7.00 14.91 -3.27
N ASP A 212 -5.71 14.61 -3.20
CA ASP A 212 -4.76 15.15 -2.22
C ASP A 212 -4.48 16.65 -2.40
N MET A 213 -4.69 17.18 -3.61
CA MET A 213 -4.47 18.60 -3.97
C MET A 213 -5.73 19.47 -3.81
N LEU A 214 -6.86 18.86 -3.49
CA LEU A 214 -8.11 19.62 -3.29
C LEU A 214 -8.09 20.38 -1.96
N PRO A 215 -8.70 21.57 -1.87
CA PRO A 215 -8.77 22.33 -0.63
C PRO A 215 -9.39 21.51 0.51
N GLY A 216 -8.71 21.42 1.64
CA GLY A 216 -9.17 20.65 2.80
C GLY A 216 -9.16 19.14 2.59
N ALA A 217 -8.23 18.63 1.78
CA ALA A 217 -8.10 17.22 1.42
C ALA A 217 -8.31 16.28 2.61
N THR A 218 -9.46 15.63 2.66
CA THR A 218 -9.84 14.65 3.68
C THR A 218 -9.10 13.33 3.50
N GLN A 219 -9.18 12.46 4.49
CA GLN A 219 -8.67 11.08 4.36
C GLN A 219 -9.27 10.37 3.14
N ASP A 220 -10.55 10.57 2.88
CA ASP A 220 -11.31 9.95 1.79
C ASP A 220 -10.81 10.42 0.41
N LEU A 221 -10.58 11.72 0.26
CA LEU A 221 -9.99 12.31 -0.95
C LEU A 221 -8.57 11.78 -1.23
N LYS A 222 -7.78 11.54 -0.18
CA LYS A 222 -6.47 10.92 -0.33
C LYS A 222 -6.57 9.45 -0.74
N ILE A 223 -7.53 8.69 -0.19
CA ILE A 223 -7.78 7.29 -0.58
C ILE A 223 -8.14 7.20 -2.06
N ALA A 224 -8.92 8.15 -2.59
CA ALA A 224 -9.28 8.20 -4.00
C ALA A 224 -8.06 8.19 -4.92
N THR A 225 -6.93 8.80 -4.52
CA THR A 225 -5.69 8.82 -5.31
C THR A 225 -5.04 7.44 -5.50
N GLY A 226 -5.60 6.40 -4.90
CA GLY A 226 -5.18 5.01 -5.07
C GLY A 226 -5.18 4.51 -6.51
N PHE A 227 -5.86 5.19 -7.44
CA PHE A 227 -5.88 4.84 -8.87
C PHE A 227 -4.46 4.64 -9.43
N HIS A 228 -3.58 5.60 -9.26
CA HIS A 228 -2.20 5.53 -9.74
C HIS A 228 -1.23 4.82 -8.78
N ARG A 229 -1.72 4.35 -7.62
CA ARG A 229 -0.95 3.47 -6.71
C ARG A 229 -1.14 1.98 -7.02
N ASN A 230 -1.91 1.66 -8.06
CA ASN A 230 -2.03 0.30 -8.60
C ASN A 230 -0.87 -0.09 -9.53
N THR A 231 0.08 0.79 -9.79
CA THR A 231 1.35 0.42 -10.45
C THR A 231 2.04 -0.71 -9.70
N GLN A 232 2.76 -1.56 -10.41
CA GLN A 232 3.56 -2.60 -9.80
C GLN A 232 4.67 -1.98 -8.94
N LEU A 233 5.01 -2.62 -7.83
CA LEU A 233 6.07 -2.21 -6.90
C LEU A 233 7.11 -3.33 -6.80
N ASN A 234 8.34 -3.05 -7.24
CA ASN A 234 9.43 -3.99 -7.07
C ASN A 234 10.02 -3.87 -5.66
N GLU A 235 10.08 -4.99 -4.95
CA GLU A 235 10.65 -5.12 -3.61
C GLU A 235 11.89 -6.04 -3.60
N GLU A 236 12.48 -6.32 -4.76
CA GLU A 236 13.70 -7.11 -4.86
C GLU A 236 14.93 -6.34 -4.35
N GLY A 237 15.85 -7.06 -3.73
CA GLY A 237 17.14 -6.51 -3.33
C GLY A 237 17.98 -6.12 -4.54
N ARG A 238 18.82 -5.09 -4.40
CA ARG A 238 19.74 -4.58 -5.43
C ARG A 238 19.11 -3.88 -6.63
N ILE A 239 17.79 -3.68 -6.67
CA ILE A 239 17.16 -2.83 -7.69
C ILE A 239 17.63 -1.38 -7.57
N ASP A 240 17.52 -0.62 -8.65
CA ASP A 240 17.56 0.84 -8.58
C ASP A 240 16.14 1.37 -8.31
N PRO A 241 15.86 1.97 -7.14
CA PRO A 241 14.52 2.46 -6.81
C PRO A 241 14.00 3.53 -7.79
N LEU A 242 14.91 4.33 -8.35
CA LEU A 242 14.54 5.39 -9.29
C LEU A 242 14.18 4.84 -10.67
N GLU A 243 14.81 3.76 -11.09
CA GLU A 243 14.45 3.04 -12.32
C GLU A 243 13.03 2.48 -12.23
N TYR A 244 12.70 1.79 -11.14
CA TYR A 244 11.35 1.22 -10.98
C TYR A 244 10.26 2.29 -10.77
N ARG A 245 10.62 3.44 -10.16
CA ARG A 245 9.74 4.60 -10.16
C ARG A 245 9.49 5.12 -11.58
N PHE A 246 10.53 5.18 -12.42
CA PHE A 246 10.39 5.58 -13.82
C PHE A 246 9.43 4.64 -14.56
N TYR A 247 9.55 3.32 -14.38
CA TYR A 247 8.60 2.37 -14.98
C TYR A 247 7.18 2.55 -14.44
N ALA A 248 7.00 2.89 -13.18
CA ALA A 248 5.70 3.24 -12.63
C ALA A 248 5.13 4.52 -13.26
N ALA A 249 5.97 5.53 -13.54
CA ALA A 249 5.55 6.74 -14.25
C ALA A 249 5.17 6.45 -15.72
N VAL A 250 5.92 5.59 -16.42
CA VAL A 250 5.56 5.08 -17.75
C VAL A 250 4.17 4.43 -17.76
N ASP A 251 3.90 3.55 -16.79
CA ASP A 251 2.60 2.90 -16.64
C ASP A 251 1.47 3.90 -16.34
N ARG A 252 1.72 4.95 -15.55
CA ARG A 252 0.75 6.03 -15.30
C ARG A 252 0.39 6.79 -16.57
N VAL A 253 1.38 7.13 -17.39
CA VAL A 253 1.14 7.82 -18.67
C VAL A 253 0.32 6.94 -19.60
N ALA A 254 0.71 5.69 -19.80
CA ALA A 254 0.01 4.75 -20.65
C ALA A 254 -1.45 4.53 -20.19
N THR A 255 -1.66 4.38 -18.89
CA THR A 255 -3.00 4.19 -18.32
C THR A 255 -3.85 5.43 -18.44
N THR A 256 -3.30 6.63 -18.14
CA THR A 256 -4.05 7.88 -18.28
C THR A 256 -4.45 8.10 -19.73
N GLY A 257 -3.52 7.87 -20.67
CA GLY A 257 -3.79 7.92 -22.11
C GLY A 257 -4.95 6.99 -22.50
N THR A 258 -4.88 5.75 -22.12
CA THR A 258 -5.91 4.75 -22.46
C THR A 258 -7.25 5.04 -21.78
N VAL A 259 -7.24 5.40 -20.48
CA VAL A 259 -8.48 5.50 -19.68
C VAL A 259 -9.25 6.78 -19.97
N TRP A 260 -8.61 7.92 -20.07
CA TRP A 260 -9.30 9.22 -20.23
C TRP A 260 -9.15 9.84 -21.61
N MET A 261 -8.06 9.53 -22.32
CA MET A 261 -7.80 10.11 -23.63
C MET A 261 -8.12 9.15 -24.78
N GLY A 262 -8.30 7.84 -24.46
CA GLY A 262 -8.53 6.85 -25.51
C GLY A 262 -7.39 6.80 -26.54
N LEU A 263 -6.14 6.99 -26.09
CA LEU A 263 -4.95 7.00 -26.93
C LEU A 263 -3.90 6.04 -26.42
N THR A 264 -3.20 5.38 -27.34
CA THR A 264 -2.09 4.49 -27.03
C THR A 264 -0.78 5.27 -27.04
N THR A 265 -0.45 5.89 -25.92
CA THR A 265 0.71 6.79 -25.83
C THR A 265 2.07 6.08 -25.77
N GLY A 266 2.10 4.76 -25.59
CA GLY A 266 3.33 3.99 -25.31
C GLY A 266 4.40 4.08 -26.43
N CYS A 267 4.02 4.20 -27.69
CA CYS A 267 4.96 4.39 -28.80
C CYS A 267 5.77 5.69 -28.65
N ALA A 268 5.15 6.72 -28.10
CA ALA A 268 5.79 8.02 -27.90
C ALA A 268 6.84 8.06 -26.77
N GLN A 269 7.00 6.97 -25.99
CA GLN A 269 8.06 6.83 -25.00
C GLN A 269 9.47 6.84 -25.62
N CYS A 270 9.63 6.26 -26.83
CA CYS A 270 10.94 6.07 -27.44
C CYS A 270 11.24 7.08 -28.58
N HIS A 271 10.20 7.53 -29.27
CA HIS A 271 10.26 8.43 -30.42
C HIS A 271 8.88 9.11 -30.62
N THR A 272 8.77 10.12 -31.43
CA THR A 272 7.46 10.68 -31.84
C THR A 272 6.54 9.56 -32.32
N HIS A 273 5.29 9.54 -31.89
CA HIS A 273 4.33 8.49 -32.20
C HIS A 273 4.21 8.30 -33.72
N LYS A 274 4.16 7.05 -34.17
CA LYS A 274 4.23 6.76 -35.61
C LYS A 274 3.00 7.22 -36.38
N TYR A 275 1.82 7.16 -35.74
CA TYR A 275 0.53 7.41 -36.39
C TYR A 275 -0.20 8.59 -35.80
N ASP A 276 -0.29 8.66 -34.47
CA ASP A 276 -0.97 9.77 -33.81
C ASP A 276 -0.03 10.97 -33.64
N PRO A 277 -0.55 12.19 -33.75
CA PRO A 277 0.26 13.40 -33.60
C PRO A 277 0.61 13.70 -32.13
N ILE A 278 1.40 12.80 -31.54
CA ILE A 278 1.94 12.89 -30.19
C ILE A 278 3.46 12.84 -30.28
N THR A 279 4.12 13.92 -29.96
CA THR A 279 5.56 14.00 -29.99
C THR A 279 6.20 13.28 -28.80
N HIS A 280 7.47 12.88 -28.95
CA HIS A 280 8.26 12.30 -27.89
C HIS A 280 8.36 13.25 -26.66
N ASP A 281 8.44 14.53 -26.91
CA ASP A 281 8.51 15.56 -25.87
C ASP A 281 7.17 15.76 -25.12
N GLU A 282 6.04 15.66 -25.81
CA GLU A 282 4.70 15.71 -25.19
C GLU A 282 4.41 14.49 -24.30
N TYR A 283 4.91 13.30 -24.67
CA TYR A 283 4.83 12.12 -23.82
C TYR A 283 5.49 12.37 -22.45
N PHE A 284 6.71 12.92 -22.44
CA PHE A 284 7.39 13.26 -21.18
C PHE A 284 6.77 14.47 -20.49
N GLY A 285 6.08 15.35 -21.24
CA GLY A 285 5.26 16.43 -20.69
C GLY A 285 4.06 15.89 -19.87
N ILE A 286 3.37 14.86 -20.36
CA ILE A 286 2.34 14.14 -19.59
C ILE A 286 2.97 13.45 -18.36
N MET A 287 4.15 12.85 -18.54
CA MET A 287 4.87 12.23 -17.40
C MET A 287 5.17 13.26 -16.32
N ALA A 288 5.59 14.47 -16.68
CA ALA A 288 5.87 15.55 -15.73
C ALA A 288 4.64 15.96 -14.91
N LEU A 289 3.43 15.84 -15.47
CA LEU A 289 2.16 16.05 -14.75
C LEU A 289 1.85 14.94 -13.74
N LEU A 290 2.37 13.73 -13.91
CA LEU A 290 2.01 12.53 -13.14
C LEU A 290 3.12 12.05 -12.22
N ASP A 291 4.37 12.46 -12.40
CA ASP A 291 5.53 11.99 -11.63
C ASP A 291 5.94 12.94 -10.49
N ASN A 292 5.35 14.16 -10.40
CA ASN A 292 5.65 15.11 -9.32
C ASN A 292 4.97 14.72 -7.99
N VAL A 293 5.16 13.49 -7.55
CA VAL A 293 4.44 12.90 -6.41
C VAL A 293 5.36 12.15 -5.45
N GLU A 294 4.95 12.13 -4.19
CA GLU A 294 5.36 11.17 -3.17
C GLU A 294 4.30 10.07 -3.05
N GLU A 295 4.71 8.92 -2.56
CA GLU A 295 3.86 7.72 -2.49
C GLU A 295 3.75 7.17 -1.06
N PRO A 296 3.24 7.95 -0.09
CA PRO A 296 3.18 7.53 1.31
C PRO A 296 2.11 6.46 1.55
N ASP A 297 2.32 5.71 2.62
CA ASP A 297 1.30 4.86 3.23
C ASP A 297 0.48 5.71 4.20
N LEU A 298 -0.76 6.04 3.86
CA LEU A 298 -1.66 6.80 4.73
C LEU A 298 -2.14 5.93 5.89
N LEU A 299 -1.88 6.36 7.13
CA LEU A 299 -2.43 5.72 8.32
C LEU A 299 -3.93 6.04 8.45
N LEU A 300 -4.73 4.99 8.58
CA LEU A 300 -6.17 5.09 8.64
C LEU A 300 -6.68 4.75 10.03
N TYR A 301 -7.56 5.58 10.53
CA TYR A 301 -8.33 5.32 11.74
C TYR A 301 -9.81 5.56 11.47
N THR A 302 -10.63 4.59 11.81
CA THR A 302 -12.08 4.82 11.94
C THR A 302 -12.35 5.55 13.27
N ASP A 303 -13.46 6.26 13.37
CA ASP A 303 -13.87 6.90 14.63
C ASP A 303 -13.96 5.88 15.77
N GLY A 304 -14.44 4.66 15.48
CA GLY A 304 -14.47 3.58 16.46
C GLY A 304 -13.07 3.15 16.92
N GLN A 305 -12.10 3.11 16.02
CA GLN A 305 -10.70 2.81 16.37
C GLN A 305 -10.06 3.94 17.17
N LEU A 306 -10.34 5.19 16.85
CA LEU A 306 -9.86 6.35 17.63
C LEU A 306 -10.43 6.32 19.05
N LYS A 307 -11.75 6.08 19.20
CA LYS A 307 -12.39 5.91 20.52
C LYS A 307 -11.78 4.73 21.29
N ARG A 308 -11.62 3.57 20.63
CA ARG A 308 -11.01 2.39 21.25
C ARG A 308 -9.56 2.64 21.67
N LYS A 309 -8.78 3.35 20.82
CA LYS A 309 -7.41 3.75 21.13
C LYS A 309 -7.36 4.59 22.41
N ALA A 310 -8.16 5.65 22.46
CA ALA A 310 -8.21 6.53 23.65
C ALA A 310 -8.63 5.77 24.92
N GLU A 311 -9.60 4.85 24.81
CA GLU A 311 -10.02 3.99 25.93
C GLU A 311 -8.90 3.07 26.42
N VAL A 312 -8.20 2.40 25.51
CA VAL A 312 -7.09 1.50 25.85
C VAL A 312 -5.90 2.29 26.41
N GLU A 313 -5.57 3.45 25.84
CA GLU A 313 -4.52 4.34 26.38
C GLU A 313 -4.84 4.77 27.82
N LYS A 314 -6.09 5.11 28.11
CA LYS A 314 -6.54 5.39 29.47
C LYS A 314 -6.38 4.18 30.40
N GLN A 315 -6.78 2.98 29.95
CA GLN A 315 -6.62 1.74 30.73
C GLN A 315 -5.14 1.41 30.98
N ILE A 316 -4.26 1.69 30.02
CA ILE A 316 -2.81 1.55 30.18
C ILE A 316 -2.31 2.50 31.27
N GLU A 317 -2.73 3.76 31.24
CA GLU A 317 -2.34 4.75 32.26
C GLU A 317 -2.85 4.35 33.65
N GLU A 318 -4.12 3.99 33.79
CA GLU A 318 -4.70 3.49 35.04
C GLU A 318 -3.93 2.27 35.57
N LYS A 319 -3.53 1.35 34.66
CA LYS A 319 -2.75 0.15 35.02
C LYS A 319 -1.34 0.50 35.49
N ILE A 320 -0.68 1.46 34.88
CA ILE A 320 0.63 1.96 35.29
C ILE A 320 0.53 2.52 36.70
N GLN A 321 -0.48 3.35 36.99
CA GLN A 321 -0.71 3.91 38.33
C GLN A 321 -0.99 2.83 39.38
N GLU A 322 -1.82 1.84 39.04
CA GLU A 322 -2.09 0.69 39.90
C GLU A 322 -0.81 -0.09 40.22
N LEU A 323 0.03 -0.35 39.21
CA LEU A 323 1.30 -1.06 39.38
C LEU A 323 2.28 -0.27 40.28
N MET A 324 2.35 1.04 40.14
CA MET A 324 3.13 1.90 41.01
C MET A 324 2.62 1.84 42.46
N GLY A 325 1.30 1.94 42.65
CA GLY A 325 0.66 1.93 43.97
C GLY A 325 0.74 0.58 44.69
N ARG A 326 1.01 -0.54 44.03
CA ARG A 326 1.20 -1.86 44.65
C ARG A 326 2.46 -1.96 45.49
N HIS A 327 3.39 -1.05 45.31
CA HIS A 327 4.72 -1.10 45.97
C HIS A 327 4.95 0.16 46.82
N HIS A 328 4.91 0.01 48.13
CA HIS A 328 5.11 1.09 49.10
C HIS A 328 6.49 1.75 49.00
N ASP A 329 7.48 1.07 48.47
CA ASP A 329 8.85 1.53 48.26
C ASP A 329 9.12 2.13 46.88
N PHE A 330 8.09 2.18 46.00
CA PHE A 330 8.27 2.60 44.60
C PHE A 330 8.83 4.03 44.51
N ASP A 331 8.19 4.99 45.15
CA ASP A 331 8.62 6.40 45.07
C ASP A 331 10.02 6.58 45.66
N GLN A 332 10.35 5.88 46.76
CA GLN A 332 11.68 5.94 47.37
C GLN A 332 12.75 5.40 46.44
N THR A 333 12.50 4.24 45.82
CA THR A 333 13.44 3.61 44.91
C THR A 333 13.54 4.36 43.58
N PHE A 334 12.46 4.97 43.13
CA PHE A 334 12.44 5.87 41.98
C PHE A 334 13.31 7.11 42.22
N GLN A 335 13.17 7.77 43.36
CA GLN A 335 13.99 8.94 43.69
C GLN A 335 15.48 8.57 43.81
N ALA A 336 15.80 7.43 44.43
CA ALA A 336 17.17 6.93 44.47
C ALA A 336 17.75 6.67 43.09
N TRP A 337 16.99 6.06 42.20
CA TRP A 337 17.37 5.84 40.80
C TRP A 337 17.57 7.15 40.05
N LYS A 338 16.59 8.07 40.13
CA LYS A 338 16.65 9.38 39.49
C LYS A 338 17.91 10.15 39.96
N THR A 339 18.13 10.20 41.25
CA THR A 339 19.31 10.90 41.83
C THR A 339 20.64 10.26 41.40
N SER A 340 20.69 8.94 41.29
CA SER A 340 21.92 8.27 40.86
C SER A 340 22.26 8.58 39.40
N LEU A 341 21.25 8.63 38.51
CA LEU A 341 21.46 8.94 37.09
C LEU A 341 21.69 10.43 36.86
N GLN A 342 21.08 11.32 37.65
CA GLN A 342 21.31 12.77 37.56
C GLN A 342 22.77 13.14 37.80
N LYS A 343 23.50 12.39 38.63
CA LYS A 343 24.95 12.61 38.85
C LYS A 343 25.80 12.33 37.63
N GLU A 344 25.35 11.43 36.76
CA GLU A 344 26.05 11.00 35.55
C GLU A 344 25.42 11.59 34.27
N ALA A 345 24.29 12.29 34.40
CA ALA A 345 23.56 12.81 33.27
C ALA A 345 24.31 13.94 32.56
N THR A 346 24.34 13.89 31.26
CA THR A 346 24.95 14.91 30.43
C THR A 346 23.86 15.82 29.86
N THR A 347 24.07 17.15 29.97
CA THR A 347 23.20 18.11 29.30
C THR A 347 23.52 18.22 27.83
N TRP A 348 22.49 18.12 27.00
CA TRP A 348 22.60 18.24 25.59
C TRP A 348 21.87 19.47 25.07
N ASN A 349 22.53 20.25 24.21
CA ASN A 349 21.97 21.40 23.51
C ASN A 349 21.64 20.99 22.08
N ILE A 350 20.37 21.19 21.63
CA ILE A 350 19.95 20.91 20.25
C ILE A 350 20.70 21.86 19.32
N LEU A 351 21.32 21.30 18.28
CA LEU A 351 21.98 22.06 17.22
C LEU A 351 21.04 22.21 16.03
N GLN A 352 20.84 23.44 15.59
CA GLN A 352 20.17 23.70 14.32
C GLN A 352 21.22 23.85 13.22
N PRO A 353 21.12 23.08 12.12
CA PRO A 353 22.04 23.29 11.00
C PRO A 353 21.78 24.66 10.36
N THR A 354 22.86 25.35 10.02
CA THR A 354 22.82 26.64 9.29
C THR A 354 22.56 26.44 7.81
N ALA A 355 22.94 25.28 7.26
CA ALA A 355 22.70 24.85 5.91
C ALA A 355 22.85 23.33 5.82
N TRP A 356 22.29 22.73 4.78
CA TRP A 356 22.50 21.31 4.46
C TRP A 356 22.55 21.07 2.99
N LYS A 357 23.16 19.96 2.61
CA LYS A 357 23.19 19.42 1.25
C LYS A 357 22.92 17.92 1.30
N THR A 358 22.21 17.41 0.34
CA THR A 358 21.98 15.96 0.16
C THR A 358 22.24 15.61 -1.31
N ASN A 359 22.38 14.33 -1.60
CA ASN A 359 22.47 13.92 -3.01
C ASN A 359 21.08 13.91 -3.71
N LEU A 360 20.03 13.42 -3.05
CA LEU A 360 18.67 13.39 -3.59
C LEU A 360 17.57 13.63 -2.53
N PRO A 361 17.67 13.09 -1.29
CA PRO A 361 16.66 13.37 -0.27
C PRO A 361 16.48 14.87 -0.02
N ASN A 362 15.24 15.26 0.30
CA ASN A 362 14.94 16.61 0.77
C ASN A 362 14.86 16.62 2.30
N LEU A 363 15.55 17.54 2.94
CA LEU A 363 15.50 17.73 4.40
C LEU A 363 14.68 18.99 4.74
N GLU A 364 13.81 18.82 5.72
CA GLU A 364 12.96 19.90 6.26
C GLU A 364 13.21 20.04 7.76
N SER A 365 13.39 21.27 8.22
CA SER A 365 13.54 21.57 9.65
C SER A 365 12.18 21.59 10.33
N MET A 366 12.06 20.88 11.46
CA MET A 366 10.85 20.77 12.26
C MET A 366 10.93 21.72 13.47
N GLU A 367 9.76 22.09 14.03
CA GLU A 367 9.66 23.01 15.19
C GLU A 367 10.42 22.52 16.43
N ASP A 368 10.55 21.20 16.61
CA ASP A 368 11.27 20.58 17.73
C ASP A 368 12.79 20.48 17.52
N GLY A 369 13.28 21.07 16.45
CA GLY A 369 14.71 21.07 16.09
C GLY A 369 15.16 19.77 15.40
N SER A 370 14.26 18.86 15.08
CA SER A 370 14.58 17.70 14.26
C SER A 370 14.57 18.04 12.77
N LEU A 371 15.19 17.19 11.98
CA LEU A 371 15.13 17.18 10.53
C LEU A 371 14.25 16.02 10.05
N PHE A 372 13.40 16.29 9.06
CA PHE A 372 12.60 15.28 8.40
C PHE A 372 13.07 15.11 6.96
N ALA A 373 13.35 13.87 6.55
CA ALA A 373 13.77 13.54 5.20
C ALA A 373 12.59 13.03 4.37
N SER A 374 12.35 13.68 3.26
CA SER A 374 11.36 13.33 2.23
C SER A 374 12.03 13.24 0.85
N GLY A 375 11.24 13.20 -0.22
CA GLY A 375 11.75 13.21 -1.59
C GLY A 375 12.37 11.88 -2.02
N ASP A 376 13.11 11.94 -3.11
CA ASP A 376 13.76 10.77 -3.68
C ASP A 376 14.87 10.23 -2.78
N PHE A 377 15.25 8.99 -3.02
CA PHE A 377 16.26 8.27 -2.26
C PHE A 377 16.99 7.25 -3.13
N THR A 378 18.18 6.87 -2.69
CA THR A 378 18.98 5.86 -3.35
C THR A 378 19.44 4.79 -2.36
N LYS A 379 20.20 3.82 -2.83
CA LYS A 379 20.92 2.87 -1.98
C LYS A 379 22.13 3.48 -1.27
N ARG A 380 22.51 4.71 -1.66
CA ARG A 380 23.61 5.46 -1.09
C ARG A 380 23.23 6.93 -0.94
N ASP A 381 22.53 7.25 0.17
CA ASP A 381 22.16 8.62 0.51
C ASP A 381 23.23 9.29 1.36
N VAL A 382 23.43 10.59 1.19
CA VAL A 382 24.38 11.40 1.95
C VAL A 382 23.68 12.65 2.47
N TYR A 383 23.84 12.94 3.77
CA TYR A 383 23.36 14.14 4.40
C TYR A 383 24.54 14.93 4.96
N ASP A 384 24.87 16.06 4.34
CA ASP A 384 25.91 17.00 4.78
C ASP A 384 25.25 18.17 5.51
N LEU A 385 25.48 18.27 6.80
CA LEU A 385 24.85 19.27 7.69
C LEU A 385 25.91 20.25 8.21
N ASN A 386 25.71 21.55 7.99
CA ASN A 386 26.62 22.59 8.45
C ASN A 386 26.12 23.24 9.73
N PHE A 387 27.02 23.42 10.67
CA PHE A 387 26.72 24.00 11.98
C PHE A 387 27.73 25.11 12.34
N THR A 388 27.29 26.03 13.19
CA THR A 388 28.14 26.96 13.89
C THR A 388 27.80 26.93 15.38
N THR A 389 28.76 26.62 16.22
CA THR A 389 28.52 26.51 17.67
C THR A 389 28.94 27.80 18.42
N LYS A 390 28.15 28.13 19.45
CA LYS A 390 28.46 29.23 20.38
C LYS A 390 29.33 28.77 21.56
N GLU A 391 29.32 27.47 21.83
CA GLU A 391 30.05 26.84 22.97
C GLU A 391 30.99 25.74 22.40
N PRO A 392 32.06 25.40 23.15
CA PRO A 392 32.89 24.28 22.75
C PRO A 392 32.09 22.99 22.71
N ILE A 393 32.36 22.09 21.76
CA ILE A 393 31.70 20.79 21.64
C ILE A 393 32.71 19.69 21.93
N THR A 394 32.41 18.85 22.91
CA THR A 394 33.24 17.67 23.27
C THR A 394 32.61 16.36 22.74
N ALA A 395 31.30 16.34 22.50
CA ALA A 395 30.62 15.20 21.89
C ALA A 395 29.36 15.66 21.15
N LEU A 396 29.00 14.91 20.09
CA LEU A 396 27.75 15.02 19.36
C LEU A 396 26.81 13.86 19.73
N ARG A 397 25.51 14.06 19.60
CA ARG A 397 24.50 13.02 19.72
C ARG A 397 23.58 13.09 18.51
N ILE A 398 23.38 11.97 17.82
CA ILE A 398 22.38 11.81 16.75
C ILE A 398 21.23 11.04 17.37
N GLU A 399 20.06 11.64 17.40
CA GLU A 399 18.80 11.05 17.86
C GLU A 399 17.99 10.62 16.65
N THR A 400 17.60 9.36 16.58
CA THR A 400 16.71 8.85 15.56
C THR A 400 15.29 8.82 16.11
N MET A 401 14.35 9.43 15.39
CA MET A 401 13.02 9.74 15.92
C MET A 401 11.93 9.07 15.09
N THR A 402 10.84 8.70 15.75
CA THR A 402 9.67 8.14 15.07
C THR A 402 8.82 9.22 14.42
N ASP A 403 8.17 8.89 13.28
CA ASP A 403 7.21 9.76 12.63
C ASP A 403 6.15 8.94 11.90
N LYS A 404 4.88 9.37 11.98
CA LYS A 404 3.75 8.69 11.32
C LYS A 404 3.83 8.67 9.79
N ARG A 405 4.61 9.57 9.19
CA ARG A 405 4.85 9.65 7.75
C ARG A 405 5.86 8.61 7.25
N LEU A 406 6.63 8.00 8.15
CA LEU A 406 7.64 7.02 7.81
C LEU A 406 7.08 5.59 7.78
N PRO A 407 7.68 4.68 6.99
CA PRO A 407 7.31 3.27 7.00
C PRO A 407 7.41 2.70 8.43
N ASP A 408 6.37 2.02 8.91
CA ASP A 408 6.27 1.44 10.26
C ASP A 408 6.70 2.38 11.41
N LEU A 409 6.39 3.68 11.27
CA LEU A 409 6.77 4.77 12.17
C LEU A 409 8.28 5.11 12.15
N GLY A 410 9.07 4.52 11.30
CA GLY A 410 10.50 4.79 11.17
C GLY A 410 11.37 4.20 12.28
N PRO A 411 12.55 4.79 12.57
CA PRO A 411 13.05 6.12 12.16
C PRO A 411 13.65 6.19 10.74
N GLY A 412 13.80 5.07 10.07
CA GLY A 412 14.37 5.02 8.73
C GLY A 412 13.33 5.06 7.61
N ARG A 413 13.83 5.15 6.38
CA ARG A 413 13.05 5.23 5.14
C ARG A 413 12.93 3.90 4.39
N ALA A 414 13.47 2.79 4.93
CA ALA A 414 13.39 1.48 4.29
C ALA A 414 11.94 1.03 4.11
N TYR A 415 11.56 0.63 2.89
CA TYR A 415 10.21 0.14 2.57
C TYR A 415 10.20 -1.26 1.94
N TYR A 416 11.37 -1.77 1.54
CA TYR A 416 11.55 -3.08 0.92
C TYR A 416 12.85 -3.73 1.42
N GLU A 417 13.04 -5.00 1.16
CA GLU A 417 14.17 -5.87 1.47
C GLU A 417 14.39 -6.08 2.96
N GLY A 418 14.58 -5.10 3.75
CA GLY A 418 14.69 -5.20 5.19
C GLY A 418 13.32 -5.07 5.90
N ARG A 419 13.36 -4.84 7.21
CA ARG A 419 12.19 -4.46 7.98
C ARG A 419 11.79 -3.04 7.61
N LYS A 420 10.51 -2.81 7.29
CA LYS A 420 10.00 -1.45 6.98
C LYS A 420 10.34 -0.49 8.11
N GLY A 421 10.76 0.73 7.77
CA GLY A 421 11.17 1.73 8.75
C GLY A 421 12.59 1.55 9.31
N LEU A 422 13.35 0.55 8.85
CA LEU A 422 14.74 0.37 9.24
C LEU A 422 15.62 1.50 8.66
N PHE A 423 16.68 1.83 9.39
CA PHE A 423 17.79 2.64 8.90
C PHE A 423 19.10 1.89 9.02
N PHE A 424 20.10 2.33 8.25
CA PHE A 424 21.47 1.85 8.34
C PHE A 424 22.41 3.03 8.10
N LEU A 425 23.05 3.50 9.17
CA LEU A 425 24.03 4.60 9.14
C LEU A 425 25.42 3.98 8.99
N SER A 426 26.00 4.12 7.80
CA SER A 426 27.28 3.51 7.43
C SER A 426 28.45 4.27 8.02
N GLU A 427 28.56 5.57 7.71
CA GLU A 427 29.70 6.37 8.11
C GLU A 427 29.26 7.74 8.64
N ILE A 428 30.07 8.28 9.55
CA ILE A 428 29.92 9.60 10.15
C ILE A 428 31.23 10.34 10.11
N ASP A 429 31.28 11.47 9.41
CA ASP A 429 32.43 12.35 9.36
C ASP A 429 32.15 13.71 9.99
N VAL A 430 33.12 14.25 10.70
CA VAL A 430 33.08 15.62 11.26
C VAL A 430 34.25 16.41 10.72
N LEU A 431 33.99 17.44 9.95
CA LEU A 431 34.99 18.29 9.31
C LEU A 431 34.85 19.74 9.73
N LEU A 432 35.95 20.41 10.06
CA LEU A 432 35.97 21.84 10.22
C LEU A 432 35.95 22.55 8.85
N ASN A 433 35.56 23.83 8.81
CA ASN A 433 35.48 24.56 7.56
C ASN A 433 36.82 24.73 6.83
N ASP A 434 37.94 24.57 7.53
CA ASP A 434 39.30 24.55 6.96
C ASP A 434 39.70 23.18 6.38
N GLY A 435 38.81 22.20 6.42
CA GLY A 435 39.00 20.83 5.92
C GLY A 435 39.66 19.89 6.93
N HIS A 436 39.93 20.35 8.16
CA HIS A 436 40.48 19.48 9.20
C HIS A 436 39.41 18.52 9.74
N GLU A 437 39.74 17.22 9.72
CA GLU A 437 38.84 16.18 10.26
C GLU A 437 38.95 16.08 11.78
N ILE A 438 37.83 16.09 12.47
CA ILE A 438 37.74 15.81 13.91
C ILE A 438 37.40 14.34 14.10
N LYS A 439 38.36 13.56 14.58
CA LYS A 439 38.17 12.13 14.82
C LYS A 439 37.15 11.86 15.92
N ILE A 440 36.24 10.91 15.67
CA ILE A 440 35.28 10.40 16.65
C ILE A 440 35.93 9.22 17.40
N GLN A 441 35.75 9.16 18.72
CA GLN A 441 36.35 8.13 19.57
C GLN A 441 35.28 7.23 20.21
N ASN A 442 35.31 5.93 19.85
CA ASN A 442 34.45 4.89 20.44
C ASN A 442 32.98 5.34 20.53
N PRO A 443 32.29 5.50 19.41
CA PRO A 443 30.88 5.85 19.40
C PRO A 443 30.06 4.77 20.10
N VAL A 444 28.97 5.16 20.77
CA VAL A 444 28.14 4.23 21.56
C VAL A 444 26.67 4.55 21.29
N ALA A 445 25.89 3.53 20.96
CA ALA A 445 24.46 3.66 20.71
C ALA A 445 23.62 3.14 21.89
N SER A 446 22.43 3.73 22.06
CA SER A 446 21.46 3.32 23.10
C SER A 446 20.85 1.97 22.80
N ASN A 447 20.77 1.58 21.55
CA ASN A 447 20.23 0.31 21.04
C ASN A 447 20.86 -0.06 19.70
N GLY A 448 20.72 -1.32 19.29
CA GLY A 448 21.24 -1.82 18.03
C GLY A 448 22.71 -2.28 18.08
N HIS A 449 23.29 -2.46 16.90
CA HIS A 449 24.63 -3.00 16.73
C HIS A 449 25.45 -2.13 15.77
N GLY A 450 26.77 -2.14 15.91
CA GLY A 450 27.68 -1.53 14.95
C GLY A 450 27.88 -0.02 15.11
N ALA A 451 27.68 0.54 16.31
CA ALA A 451 28.01 1.94 16.56
C ALA A 451 29.49 2.24 16.29
N ASP A 452 30.38 1.34 16.63
CA ASP A 452 31.81 1.38 16.35
C ASP A 452 32.16 1.27 14.85
N LYS A 453 31.22 0.78 14.06
CA LYS A 453 31.33 0.62 12.62
C LYS A 453 30.98 1.88 11.81
N THR A 454 30.49 2.91 12.46
CA THR A 454 30.17 4.18 11.80
C THR A 454 31.37 5.09 11.55
N ILE A 455 32.59 4.62 11.83
CA ILE A 455 33.85 5.35 11.71
C ILE A 455 34.98 4.46 11.18
N ASP A 456 34.68 3.35 10.50
CA ASP A 456 35.69 2.40 10.01
C ASP A 456 36.06 2.59 8.54
N ASN A 457 35.44 3.56 7.86
CA ASN A 457 35.57 3.86 6.42
C ASN A 457 35.13 2.72 5.51
N GLU A 458 34.19 1.88 6.00
CA GLU A 458 33.62 0.77 5.26
C GLU A 458 32.13 0.95 5.04
N GLY A 459 31.70 1.53 3.92
CA GLY A 459 30.30 1.81 3.62
C GLY A 459 29.33 0.62 3.76
N SER A 460 29.85 -0.61 3.75
CA SER A 460 29.05 -1.84 3.94
C SER A 460 28.81 -2.19 5.41
N SER A 461 29.53 -1.62 6.36
CA SER A 461 29.33 -1.74 7.80
C SER A 461 28.69 -0.48 8.38
N GLY A 462 28.17 -0.54 9.61
CA GLY A 462 27.51 0.62 10.20
C GLY A 462 26.54 0.28 11.34
N TRP A 463 25.85 1.31 11.80
CA TRP A 463 24.86 1.21 12.89
C TRP A 463 23.43 1.06 12.36
N SER A 464 22.73 0.09 12.92
CA SER A 464 21.30 -0.12 12.72
C SER A 464 20.62 -0.41 14.04
N GLY A 465 19.43 0.14 14.23
CA GLY A 465 18.66 -0.01 15.47
C GLY A 465 17.29 -0.65 15.30
N GLY A 466 16.41 -0.47 16.27
CA GLY A 466 15.02 -0.92 16.22
C GLY A 466 14.13 -0.08 15.28
N VAL A 467 12.98 -0.63 14.92
CA VAL A 467 11.95 0.06 14.12
C VAL A 467 10.79 0.45 15.04
N GLY A 468 10.23 1.64 14.84
CA GLY A 468 9.16 2.19 15.69
C GLY A 468 9.62 2.63 17.06
N GLU A 469 10.92 2.81 17.25
CA GLU A 469 11.54 3.20 18.52
C GLU A 469 12.49 4.40 18.33
N GLU A 470 12.48 5.31 19.30
CA GLU A 470 13.48 6.38 19.37
C GLU A 470 14.78 5.84 19.95
N GLN A 471 15.88 6.17 19.32
CA GLN A 471 17.22 5.72 19.70
C GLN A 471 18.21 6.85 19.47
N HIS A 472 19.43 6.68 19.99
CA HIS A 472 20.49 7.66 19.74
C HIS A 472 21.88 7.01 19.75
N ILE A 473 22.81 7.68 19.08
CA ILE A 473 24.24 7.38 19.11
C ILE A 473 24.99 8.61 19.65
N ILE A 474 25.93 8.38 20.54
CA ILE A 474 26.83 9.42 21.07
C ILE A 474 28.18 9.27 20.39
N LEU A 475 28.73 10.39 19.95
CA LEU A 475 29.97 10.56 19.19
C LEU A 475 30.93 11.43 19.99
N PRO A 476 31.74 10.86 20.91
CA PRO A 476 32.77 11.63 21.59
C PRO A 476 33.84 12.06 20.62
N LEU A 477 34.22 13.32 20.64
CA LEU A 477 35.26 13.89 19.77
C LEU A 477 36.67 13.72 20.39
N ALA A 478 37.65 13.42 19.56
CA ALA A 478 39.05 13.29 19.97
C ALA A 478 39.64 14.63 20.41
N SER A 479 39.20 15.70 19.75
CA SER A 479 39.51 17.09 20.14
C SER A 479 38.23 17.91 20.13
N PRO A 480 38.05 18.83 21.09
CA PRO A 480 36.85 19.69 21.11
C PRO A 480 36.81 20.61 19.91
N ILE A 481 35.61 20.83 19.35
CA ILE A 481 35.36 21.94 18.43
C ILE A 481 35.27 23.21 19.25
N ALA A 482 36.03 24.23 18.87
CA ALA A 482 36.09 25.48 19.63
C ALA A 482 34.79 26.29 19.52
N ALA A 483 34.53 27.16 20.53
CA ALA A 483 33.43 28.10 20.48
C ALA A 483 33.51 29.00 19.23
N ASN A 484 32.40 29.32 18.61
CA ASN A 484 32.26 30.10 17.38
C ASN A 484 32.94 29.48 16.14
N GLN A 485 33.28 28.21 16.19
CA GLN A 485 33.82 27.48 15.06
C GLN A 485 32.68 26.81 14.27
N SER A 486 32.78 26.88 12.93
CA SER A 486 31.86 26.19 12.04
C SER A 486 32.42 24.83 11.62
N PHE A 487 31.54 23.85 11.51
CA PHE A 487 31.87 22.48 11.13
C PHE A 487 30.75 21.85 10.30
N SER A 488 31.07 20.81 9.56
CA SER A 488 30.11 19.94 8.89
C SER A 488 30.07 18.55 9.52
N LEU A 489 28.87 17.98 9.55
CA LEU A 489 28.60 16.60 9.92
C LEU A 489 28.05 15.89 8.68
N SER A 490 28.79 14.91 8.17
CA SER A 490 28.36 14.08 7.04
C SER A 490 27.89 12.74 7.53
N LEU A 491 26.71 12.32 7.05
CA LEU A 491 26.09 11.05 7.36
C LEU A 491 25.91 10.26 6.06
N LEU A 492 26.57 9.11 5.95
CA LEU A 492 26.47 8.20 4.82
C LEU A 492 25.55 7.03 5.16
N PHE A 493 24.61 6.75 4.29
CA PHE A 493 23.70 5.62 4.35
C PHE A 493 23.88 4.75 3.11
N GLU A 494 24.65 3.68 3.23
CA GLU A 494 24.96 2.81 2.10
C GLU A 494 24.56 1.36 2.40
N ARG A 495 23.63 0.84 1.61
CA ARG A 495 23.15 -0.54 1.73
C ARG A 495 22.70 -1.05 0.36
N HIS A 496 22.46 -2.35 0.23
CA HIS A 496 21.86 -2.93 -0.98
C HIS A 496 20.36 -2.59 -1.15
N PHE A 497 19.79 -1.83 -0.22
CA PHE A 497 18.44 -1.28 -0.27
C PHE A 497 18.44 0.12 0.35
N VAL A 498 17.36 0.88 0.18
CA VAL A 498 17.19 2.21 0.79
C VAL A 498 17.14 2.08 2.31
N ALA A 499 18.03 2.77 3.00
CA ALA A 499 18.12 2.67 4.46
C ALA A 499 18.52 3.99 5.13
N SER A 500 18.23 5.15 4.52
CA SER A 500 18.53 6.45 5.12
C SER A 500 17.60 6.77 6.30
N LEU A 501 18.03 7.68 7.18
CA LEU A 501 17.20 8.21 8.25
C LEU A 501 16.07 9.07 7.69
N GLY A 502 14.87 8.89 8.26
CA GLY A 502 13.67 9.66 7.92
C GLY A 502 13.41 10.82 8.86
N ARG A 503 13.63 10.66 10.17
CA ARG A 503 13.54 11.74 11.13
C ARG A 503 14.65 11.61 12.17
N PHE A 504 15.38 12.70 12.39
CA PHE A 504 16.50 12.71 13.31
C PHE A 504 16.79 14.11 13.84
N ARG A 505 17.56 14.19 14.93
CA ARG A 505 17.96 15.45 15.57
C ARG A 505 19.43 15.37 15.99
N ILE A 506 20.13 16.48 15.89
CA ILE A 506 21.51 16.60 16.31
C ILE A 506 21.59 17.43 17.58
N SER A 507 22.30 16.93 18.58
CA SER A 507 22.57 17.65 19.83
C SER A 507 24.06 17.62 20.15
N ALA A 508 24.54 18.59 20.93
CA ALA A 508 25.92 18.69 21.35
C ALA A 508 26.05 18.92 22.83
N THR A 509 27.19 18.56 23.38
CA THR A 509 27.56 18.87 24.79
C THR A 509 28.96 19.44 24.89
N SER A 510 29.15 20.31 25.88
CA SER A 510 30.46 20.84 26.29
C SER A 510 31.03 20.13 27.55
N ALA A 511 30.42 19.03 27.97
CA ALA A 511 30.84 18.31 29.17
C ALA A 511 32.29 17.80 29.01
N SER A 512 33.12 18.05 30.04
CA SER A 512 34.52 17.60 30.04
C SER A 512 34.66 16.08 30.23
N ASN A 513 33.68 15.46 30.87
CA ASN A 513 33.63 14.01 31.06
C ASN A 513 32.96 13.35 29.84
N ARG A 514 33.49 12.20 29.46
CA ARG A 514 32.90 11.42 28.37
C ARG A 514 31.44 11.06 28.70
N PRO A 515 30.47 11.43 27.87
CA PRO A 515 29.07 11.09 28.12
C PRO A 515 28.86 9.58 28.12
N LYS A 516 28.06 9.11 29.05
CA LYS A 516 27.67 7.70 29.16
C LYS A 516 26.30 7.51 28.52
N VAL A 517 26.12 6.50 27.68
CA VAL A 517 24.82 6.09 27.15
C VAL A 517 24.07 5.32 28.23
N GLN A 518 22.85 5.75 28.54
CA GLN A 518 21.97 5.10 29.53
C GLN A 518 20.98 4.22 28.77
N LYS A 519 21.07 3.47 27.89
CA LYS A 519 20.08 2.59 27.18
C LYS A 519 18.59 2.97 27.41
N LEU A 520 18.36 4.26 27.59
CA LEU A 520 17.08 4.92 27.70
C LEU A 520 16.87 5.77 26.45
N GLY A 521 15.65 6.16 26.13
CA GLY A 521 15.43 7.11 25.04
C GLY A 521 16.05 8.48 25.35
N ALA A 522 16.50 9.23 24.34
CA ALA A 522 17.15 10.53 24.52
C ALA A 522 16.31 11.50 25.37
N LYS A 523 15.00 11.55 25.15
CA LYS A 523 14.07 12.35 25.96
C LYS A 523 14.15 12.03 27.46
N ILE A 524 14.28 10.74 27.80
CA ILE A 524 14.40 10.30 29.21
C ILE A 524 15.74 10.77 29.80
N GLU A 525 16.83 10.67 29.04
CA GLU A 525 18.15 11.15 29.47
C GLU A 525 18.18 12.66 29.67
N ASP A 526 17.53 13.42 28.81
CA ASP A 526 17.41 14.87 28.89
C ASP A 526 16.56 15.31 30.09
N LEU A 527 15.47 14.59 30.39
CA LEU A 527 14.65 14.81 31.57
C LEU A 527 15.45 14.54 32.87
N LEU A 528 16.29 13.50 32.87
CA LEU A 528 17.17 13.19 33.99
C LEU A 528 18.25 14.25 34.17
N ALA A 529 18.78 14.84 33.09
CA ALA A 529 19.78 15.90 33.12
C ALA A 529 19.21 17.25 33.56
N THR A 530 17.88 17.44 33.47
CA THR A 530 17.23 18.69 33.82
C THR A 530 17.30 18.96 35.33
N LYS A 531 17.77 20.17 35.70
CA LYS A 531 17.80 20.67 37.08
C LYS A 531 16.52 21.41 37.50
N LYS A 532 15.60 21.65 36.55
CA LYS A 532 14.32 22.33 36.82
C LYS A 532 13.28 21.32 37.32
N ASP A 533 12.26 21.82 38.00
CA ASP A 533 11.10 21.00 38.33
C ASP A 533 10.41 20.52 37.05
N LEU A 534 10.11 19.23 37.01
CA LEU A 534 9.44 18.59 35.90
C LEU A 534 7.92 18.82 35.97
N ASN A 535 7.27 19.04 34.85
CA ASN A 535 5.82 19.03 34.81
C ASN A 535 5.26 17.61 35.10
N SER A 536 3.94 17.50 35.28
CA SER A 536 3.28 16.23 35.61
C SER A 536 3.55 15.13 34.58
N ASP A 537 3.50 15.47 33.29
CA ASP A 537 3.60 14.52 32.20
C ASP A 537 5.03 13.97 32.07
N ASP A 538 6.03 14.83 32.18
CA ASP A 538 7.43 14.43 32.14
C ASP A 538 7.80 13.58 33.37
N LEU A 539 7.27 13.92 34.54
CA LEU A 539 7.46 13.11 35.74
C LEU A 539 6.80 11.74 35.61
N GLN A 540 5.60 11.70 35.04
CA GLN A 540 4.87 10.45 34.77
C GLN A 540 5.62 9.59 33.78
N LEU A 541 6.16 10.18 32.70
CA LEU A 541 6.99 9.50 31.72
C LEU A 541 8.24 8.87 32.34
N LEU A 542 8.93 9.60 33.24
CA LEU A 542 10.08 9.06 33.99
C LEU A 542 9.68 7.91 34.91
N LYS A 543 8.56 8.05 35.66
CA LYS A 543 8.06 7.01 36.55
C LYS A 543 7.66 5.73 35.79
N SER A 544 6.96 5.87 34.70
CA SER A 544 6.56 4.70 33.86
C SER A 544 7.77 4.01 33.24
N THR A 545 8.75 4.78 32.77
CA THR A 545 10.01 4.21 32.25
C THR A 545 10.79 3.48 33.35
N TYR A 546 10.88 4.07 34.54
CA TYR A 546 11.50 3.41 35.69
C TYR A 546 10.78 2.12 36.07
N LEU A 547 9.46 2.15 36.15
CA LEU A 547 8.62 1.00 36.45
C LEU A 547 8.94 -0.16 35.50
N GLU A 548 8.89 0.07 34.21
CA GLU A 548 8.99 -0.96 33.19
C GLU A 548 10.42 -1.45 32.95
N LYS A 549 11.35 -0.52 32.79
CA LYS A 549 12.73 -0.87 32.39
C LYS A 549 13.70 -1.12 33.54
N VAL A 550 13.38 -0.64 34.73
CA VAL A 550 14.31 -0.72 35.88
C VAL A 550 13.71 -1.46 37.07
N PHE A 551 12.55 -1.00 37.58
CA PHE A 551 11.98 -1.52 38.82
C PHE A 551 11.63 -3.03 38.68
N TYR A 552 10.87 -3.38 37.63
CA TYR A 552 10.53 -4.77 37.35
C TYR A 552 11.69 -5.56 36.74
N SER A 553 12.64 -4.95 36.06
CA SER A 553 13.83 -5.65 35.54
C SER A 553 14.81 -6.02 36.67
N LYS A 554 14.93 -5.17 37.70
CA LYS A 554 15.74 -5.49 38.92
C LYS A 554 15.03 -6.50 39.82
N LYS A 555 13.71 -6.60 39.78
CA LYS A 555 12.93 -7.64 40.45
C LYS A 555 12.84 -8.93 39.61
N ASN A 556 13.68 -9.12 38.61
CA ASN A 556 13.89 -10.42 37.97
C ASN A 556 14.46 -11.36 39.05
N VAL A 557 13.54 -11.87 39.86
CA VAL A 557 13.79 -12.98 40.75
C VAL A 557 14.26 -14.14 39.87
N GLN A 558 15.33 -14.82 40.25
CA GLN A 558 15.64 -16.10 39.61
C GLN A 558 14.38 -16.95 39.55
N ALA A 559 14.08 -17.49 38.37
CA ALA A 559 12.87 -18.28 38.16
C ALA A 559 12.79 -19.42 39.18
N PHE A 560 13.94 -19.93 39.59
CA PHE A 560 14.10 -21.07 40.48
C PHE A 560 15.00 -20.71 41.66
N ASP A 561 14.64 -21.16 42.83
CA ASP A 561 15.53 -21.10 43.99
C ASP A 561 16.69 -22.12 43.82
N GLY A 562 17.75 -21.98 44.61
CA GLY A 562 18.92 -22.83 44.46
C GLY A 562 18.67 -24.33 44.77
N HIS A 563 17.45 -24.71 45.17
CA HIS A 563 17.07 -26.07 45.46
C HIS A 563 16.60 -26.83 44.22
N ALA A 564 15.96 -26.15 43.25
CA ALA A 564 15.54 -26.77 41.99
C ALA A 564 16.76 -27.18 41.15
N LYS A 565 16.71 -28.39 40.57
CA LYS A 565 17.75 -28.95 39.72
C LYS A 565 17.20 -29.22 38.33
N TRP A 566 18.07 -29.08 37.36
CA TRP A 566 17.82 -29.61 36.03
C TRP A 566 17.93 -31.13 36.12
N ILE A 567 16.91 -31.81 35.66
CA ILE A 567 16.85 -33.28 35.66
C ILE A 567 16.66 -33.82 34.25
N TRP A 568 17.26 -35.00 33.96
CA TRP A 568 17.09 -35.75 32.73
C TRP A 568 17.40 -37.21 32.98
N ASP A 569 17.69 -37.99 31.90
CA ASP A 569 18.28 -39.30 32.01
C ASP A 569 19.81 -39.26 32.28
N ASP A 570 20.44 -40.41 32.43
CA ASP A 570 21.89 -40.52 32.67
C ASP A 570 22.74 -40.25 31.42
N LYS A 571 22.13 -40.15 30.21
CA LYS A 571 22.78 -40.04 28.91
C LYS A 571 22.60 -38.70 28.22
N ASN A 572 21.95 -37.76 28.79
CA ASN A 572 21.41 -36.41 28.42
C ASN A 572 21.78 -35.78 27.07
N ASN A 573 22.26 -36.56 26.09
CA ASN A 573 22.77 -36.09 24.78
C ASN A 573 22.06 -36.75 23.59
N LYS A 574 20.96 -37.47 23.80
CA LYS A 574 20.21 -38.04 22.68
C LYS A 574 19.34 -37.00 21.98
N ILE A 575 19.65 -36.74 20.74
CA ILE A 575 18.82 -35.88 19.87
C ILE A 575 17.48 -36.59 19.56
N LYS A 576 16.38 -35.83 19.61
CA LYS A 576 15.00 -36.32 19.37
C LYS A 576 14.53 -37.36 20.40
N GLN A 577 14.88 -37.13 21.67
CA GLN A 577 14.45 -37.96 22.77
C GLN A 577 13.22 -37.36 23.46
N THR A 578 12.23 -38.18 23.78
CA THR A 578 11.09 -37.81 24.64
C THR A 578 11.12 -38.59 25.92
N LEU A 579 11.05 -37.92 27.07
CA LEU A 579 10.98 -38.51 28.39
C LEU A 579 9.65 -38.16 29.07
N TYR A 580 9.16 -39.09 29.88
CA TYR A 580 7.92 -38.99 30.64
C TYR A 580 8.25 -38.96 32.13
N PHE A 581 8.11 -37.80 32.76
CA PHE A 581 8.47 -37.59 34.17
C PHE A 581 7.23 -37.60 35.05
N THR A 582 7.34 -38.13 36.27
CA THR A 582 6.30 -38.05 37.30
C THR A 582 6.86 -37.84 38.71
N LYS A 583 6.07 -37.12 39.52
CA LYS A 583 6.31 -36.93 40.97
C LYS A 583 4.98 -36.96 41.69
N THR A 584 4.94 -37.71 42.79
CA THR A 584 3.79 -37.78 43.72
C THR A 584 3.99 -36.81 44.88
N ILE A 585 2.99 -35.99 45.17
CA ILE A 585 2.92 -35.09 46.30
C ILE A 585 1.68 -35.42 47.13
N ASP A 586 1.87 -35.61 48.42
CA ASP A 586 0.77 -35.84 49.37
C ASP A 586 0.45 -34.53 50.12
N LEU A 587 -0.82 -34.11 50.04
CA LEU A 587 -1.31 -32.91 50.69
C LEU A 587 -2.37 -33.25 51.74
N LYS A 588 -2.11 -32.87 52.99
CA LYS A 588 -3.07 -33.11 54.10
C LYS A 588 -4.43 -32.40 53.89
N LYS A 589 -4.46 -31.28 53.15
CA LYS A 589 -5.67 -30.55 52.80
C LYS A 589 -5.46 -29.85 51.43
N LYS A 590 -6.55 -29.50 50.75
CA LYS A 590 -6.47 -28.69 49.55
C LYS A 590 -5.75 -27.38 49.83
N PRO A 591 -4.77 -26.96 49.03
CA PRO A 591 -3.99 -25.76 49.29
C PRO A 591 -4.81 -24.50 49.10
N ARG A 592 -4.45 -23.39 49.81
CA ARG A 592 -4.99 -22.06 49.64
C ARG A 592 -4.54 -21.45 48.32
N SER A 593 -3.26 -21.67 47.97
CA SER A 593 -2.72 -21.30 46.65
C SER A 593 -1.58 -22.20 46.26
N ALA A 594 -1.39 -22.41 44.96
CA ALA A 594 -0.28 -23.16 44.39
C ALA A 594 0.19 -22.48 43.10
N ARG A 595 1.49 -22.24 42.97
CA ARG A 595 2.14 -21.62 41.81
C ARG A 595 3.21 -22.54 41.27
N LEU A 596 3.12 -22.90 40.04
CA LEU A 596 4.11 -23.68 39.30
C LEU A 596 4.97 -22.73 38.46
N VAL A 597 6.30 -22.88 38.57
CA VAL A 597 7.28 -22.31 37.65
C VAL A 597 8.05 -23.46 37.04
N TYR A 598 8.12 -23.55 35.70
CA TYR A 598 8.90 -24.60 35.06
C TYR A 598 9.36 -24.21 33.67
N THR A 599 10.39 -24.90 33.21
CA THR A 599 10.83 -24.83 31.81
C THR A 599 11.51 -26.14 31.42
N CYS A 600 11.65 -26.38 30.13
CA CYS A 600 12.27 -27.57 29.57
C CYS A 600 13.07 -27.20 28.32
N ASP A 601 14.15 -27.90 28.08
CA ASP A 601 14.93 -27.81 26.85
C ASP A 601 14.66 -29.08 26.04
N ASP A 602 13.88 -29.07 24.92
CA ASP A 602 13.26 -27.97 24.21
C ASP A 602 11.76 -27.80 24.54
N GLU A 603 10.95 -28.84 24.29
CA GLU A 603 9.48 -28.82 24.39
C GLU A 603 8.94 -29.61 25.56
N SER A 604 7.85 -29.16 26.16
CA SER A 604 7.19 -29.91 27.22
C SER A 604 5.72 -29.58 27.40
N GLU A 605 5.02 -30.58 27.98
CA GLU A 605 3.66 -30.47 28.47
C GLU A 605 3.62 -30.89 29.93
N PHE A 606 3.10 -29.99 30.79
CA PHE A 606 2.96 -30.25 32.23
C PHE A 606 1.51 -30.56 32.61
N PHE A 607 1.33 -31.63 33.39
CA PHE A 607 0.01 -32.05 33.82
C PHE A 607 -0.02 -32.17 35.36
N ILE A 608 -1.17 -31.94 35.98
CA ILE A 608 -1.46 -32.18 37.38
C ILE A 608 -2.74 -32.98 37.45
N ASN A 609 -2.66 -34.16 38.10
CA ASN A 609 -3.78 -35.12 38.22
C ASN A 609 -4.45 -35.40 36.87
N GLY A 610 -3.68 -35.55 35.78
CA GLY A 610 -4.13 -35.86 34.45
C GLY A 610 -4.59 -34.65 33.62
N LYS A 611 -4.75 -33.45 34.20
CA LYS A 611 -5.14 -32.24 33.48
C LYS A 611 -3.90 -31.47 33.06
N LYS A 612 -3.81 -31.12 31.78
CA LYS A 612 -2.77 -30.25 31.23
C LYS A 612 -2.91 -28.83 31.85
N VAL A 613 -1.83 -28.34 32.47
CA VAL A 613 -1.79 -27.05 33.14
C VAL A 613 -0.92 -26.04 32.40
N ALA A 614 0.09 -26.51 31.63
CA ALA A 614 1.00 -25.63 30.90
C ALA A 614 1.72 -26.40 29.78
N SER A 615 2.32 -25.68 28.86
CA SER A 615 3.30 -26.15 27.86
C SER A 615 4.40 -25.11 27.70
N ASN A 616 5.58 -25.56 27.32
CA ASN A 616 6.75 -24.73 27.10
C ASN A 616 7.51 -25.24 25.85
N SER A 617 8.10 -24.34 25.07
CA SER A 617 8.90 -24.65 23.90
C SER A 617 10.21 -23.84 23.83
N LEU A 618 10.50 -23.03 24.86
CA LEU A 618 11.69 -22.17 24.93
C LEU A 618 12.28 -22.26 26.34
N TRP A 619 13.38 -22.94 26.49
CA TRP A 619 14.00 -23.18 27.81
C TRP A 619 14.35 -21.90 28.59
N TYR A 620 14.68 -20.83 27.89
CA TYR A 620 15.04 -19.51 28.50
C TYR A 620 13.81 -18.64 28.82
N GLU A 621 12.59 -19.10 28.55
CA GLU A 621 11.32 -18.43 28.89
C GLU A 621 10.48 -19.36 29.80
N PRO A 622 10.76 -19.39 31.11
CA PRO A 622 10.02 -20.24 32.01
C PRO A 622 8.56 -19.84 32.12
N VAL A 623 7.68 -20.83 32.14
CA VAL A 623 6.26 -20.65 32.35
C VAL A 623 5.97 -20.55 33.83
N SER A 624 5.18 -19.54 34.24
CA SER A 624 4.68 -19.40 35.60
C SER A 624 3.17 -19.36 35.60
N VAL A 625 2.54 -20.29 36.29
CA VAL A 625 1.08 -20.47 36.25
C VAL A 625 0.51 -20.76 37.63
N ASN A 626 -0.68 -20.20 37.94
CA ASN A 626 -1.44 -20.54 39.11
C ASN A 626 -2.15 -21.89 38.88
N VAL A 627 -1.85 -22.85 39.70
CA VAL A 627 -2.34 -24.25 39.60
C VAL A 627 -3.20 -24.69 40.79
N SER A 628 -3.62 -23.76 41.64
CA SER A 628 -4.32 -24.01 42.90
C SER A 628 -5.57 -24.89 42.73
N SER A 629 -6.32 -24.72 41.64
CA SER A 629 -7.56 -25.44 41.35
C SER A 629 -7.36 -26.92 40.99
N HIS A 630 -6.11 -27.31 40.64
CA HIS A 630 -5.77 -28.65 40.15
C HIS A 630 -5.37 -29.61 41.25
N PHE A 631 -5.19 -29.14 42.51
CA PHE A 631 -4.82 -29.93 43.67
C PHE A 631 -6.03 -30.36 44.47
N LYS A 632 -5.91 -31.56 45.07
CA LYS A 632 -6.90 -32.18 45.96
C LYS A 632 -6.19 -32.59 47.26
N GLU A 633 -6.96 -32.97 48.27
CA GLU A 633 -6.47 -33.63 49.45
C GLU A 633 -5.94 -35.05 49.13
N GLY A 634 -4.88 -35.49 49.76
CA GLY A 634 -4.20 -36.75 49.51
C GLY A 634 -3.19 -36.65 48.35
N ASN A 635 -2.98 -37.77 47.68
CA ASN A 635 -1.98 -37.89 46.63
C ASN A 635 -2.36 -37.10 45.38
N ASN A 636 -1.43 -36.26 44.94
CA ASN A 636 -1.47 -35.50 43.68
C ASN A 636 -0.28 -35.88 42.81
N ILE A 637 -0.55 -36.14 41.54
CA ILE A 637 0.46 -36.54 40.56
C ILE A 637 0.82 -35.35 39.68
N LEU A 638 2.10 -34.98 39.69
CA LEU A 638 2.72 -34.10 38.71
C LEU A 638 3.29 -34.97 37.60
N SER A 639 3.02 -34.61 36.34
CA SER A 639 3.50 -35.39 35.20
C SER A 639 3.97 -34.45 34.10
N VAL A 640 5.07 -34.78 33.44
CA VAL A 640 5.63 -33.95 32.35
C VAL A 640 6.01 -34.84 31.19
N LYS A 641 5.53 -34.52 29.99
CA LYS A 641 6.09 -35.03 28.74
C LYS A 641 7.11 -34.00 28.27
N ALA A 642 8.37 -34.39 28.16
CA ALA A 642 9.49 -33.50 27.82
C ALA A 642 10.24 -34.06 26.61
N THR A 643 10.49 -33.21 25.61
CA THR A 643 11.15 -33.62 24.35
C THR A 643 12.38 -32.75 24.13
N ASN A 644 13.51 -33.40 23.92
CA ASN A 644 14.75 -32.76 23.47
C ASN A 644 14.89 -32.96 21.96
N ASN A 645 14.93 -31.88 21.20
CA ASN A 645 15.09 -31.86 19.73
C ASN A 645 16.57 -31.75 19.32
N GLY A 646 17.44 -31.27 20.22
CA GLY A 646 18.86 -31.13 19.96
C GLY A 646 19.62 -30.48 21.12
N GLY A 647 20.89 -30.86 21.29
CA GLY A 647 21.70 -30.39 22.41
C GLY A 647 21.44 -31.18 23.69
N PRO A 648 21.80 -30.67 24.88
CA PRO A 648 21.55 -31.30 26.18
C PRO A 648 20.09 -31.11 26.60
N GLY A 649 19.34 -32.19 26.77
CA GLY A 649 17.99 -32.17 27.28
C GLY A 649 17.92 -31.93 28.79
N ALA A 650 16.97 -31.13 29.27
CA ALA A 650 16.76 -30.91 30.69
C ALA A 650 15.36 -30.34 31.03
N LEU A 651 14.85 -30.70 32.17
CA LEU A 651 13.62 -30.21 32.79
C LEU A 651 13.93 -29.62 34.17
N ILE A 652 13.45 -28.39 34.44
CA ILE A 652 13.48 -27.79 35.78
C ILE A 652 12.10 -27.27 36.15
N ALA A 653 11.66 -27.54 37.36
CA ALA A 653 10.38 -27.08 37.88
C ALA A 653 10.45 -26.75 39.38
N GLN A 654 9.67 -25.76 39.78
CA GLN A 654 9.44 -25.39 41.17
C GLN A 654 7.96 -25.12 41.38
N LEU A 655 7.38 -25.84 42.34
CA LEU A 655 6.00 -25.68 42.73
C LEU A 655 5.96 -25.12 44.17
N GLU A 656 5.48 -23.91 44.31
CA GLU A 656 5.23 -23.31 45.63
C GLU A 656 3.77 -23.54 46.03
N ILE A 657 3.56 -24.07 47.19
CA ILE A 657 2.23 -24.35 47.76
C ILE A 657 2.08 -23.57 49.08
N ILE A 658 0.99 -22.85 49.24
CA ILE A 658 0.56 -22.28 50.52
C ILE A 658 -0.58 -23.14 51.05
N SER A 659 -0.34 -23.83 52.19
CA SER A 659 -1.35 -24.69 52.82
C SER A 659 -2.57 -23.86 53.28
N ALA A 660 -3.64 -24.56 53.68
CA ALA A 660 -4.84 -23.91 54.21
C ALA A 660 -4.53 -23.09 55.48
N GLU A 661 -3.51 -23.49 56.25
CA GLU A 661 -3.02 -22.79 57.45
C GLU A 661 -2.00 -21.68 57.17
N GLY A 662 -1.71 -21.39 55.85
CA GLY A 662 -0.78 -20.34 55.48
C GLY A 662 0.71 -20.76 55.44
N LYS A 663 1.05 -21.99 55.70
CA LYS A 663 2.43 -22.49 55.66
C LYS A 663 2.88 -22.69 54.20
N ARG A 664 4.06 -22.15 53.84
CA ARG A 664 4.69 -22.28 52.54
C ARG A 664 5.46 -23.63 52.45
N GLN A 665 5.29 -24.35 51.38
CA GLN A 665 6.02 -25.54 50.99
C GLN A 665 6.51 -25.40 49.57
N SER A 666 7.73 -25.80 49.26
CA SER A 666 8.30 -25.82 47.92
C SER A 666 8.60 -27.25 47.51
N HIS A 667 8.13 -27.64 46.33
CA HIS A 667 8.42 -28.92 45.69
C HIS A 667 9.17 -28.61 44.40
N VAL A 668 10.35 -29.22 44.25
CA VAL A 668 11.26 -28.91 43.14
C VAL A 668 11.58 -30.15 42.32
N THR A 669 12.13 -29.98 41.15
CA THR A 669 12.77 -31.06 40.41
C THR A 669 14.09 -31.43 41.11
N ASP A 670 14.23 -32.71 41.36
CA ASP A 670 15.37 -33.38 42.00
C ASP A 670 15.39 -34.87 41.61
N GLN A 671 16.30 -35.66 42.17
CA GLN A 671 16.43 -37.09 41.87
C GLN A 671 15.20 -37.92 42.25
N SER A 672 14.32 -37.43 43.11
CA SER A 672 13.08 -38.15 43.49
C SER A 672 11.97 -38.12 42.42
N TRP A 673 12.17 -37.40 41.32
CA TRP A 673 11.31 -37.54 40.15
C TRP A 673 11.64 -38.83 39.42
N LYS A 674 10.61 -39.55 38.97
CA LYS A 674 10.77 -40.77 38.18
C LYS A 674 10.55 -40.46 36.72
N PHE A 675 11.28 -41.12 35.81
CA PHE A 675 11.09 -40.99 34.37
C PHE A 675 10.99 -42.34 33.66
N SER A 676 10.45 -42.32 32.44
CA SER A 676 10.45 -43.41 31.46
C SER A 676 10.89 -42.88 30.10
N GLU A 677 11.71 -43.67 29.36
CA GLU A 677 12.03 -43.41 27.94
C GLU A 677 10.94 -43.97 27.03
N GLN A 678 10.21 -44.99 27.46
CA GLN A 678 9.10 -45.57 26.69
C GLN A 678 7.82 -44.78 26.96
N GLU A 679 7.04 -44.55 25.91
CA GLU A 679 5.72 -43.94 26.08
C GLU A 679 4.83 -44.84 26.93
N PRO A 680 4.36 -44.42 28.10
CA PRO A 680 3.53 -45.24 28.92
C PRO A 680 2.19 -45.51 28.23
N GLU A 681 1.72 -46.76 28.30
CA GLU A 681 0.45 -47.16 27.71
C GLU A 681 -0.74 -46.40 28.36
N GLY A 682 -1.53 -45.75 27.51
CA GLY A 682 -2.69 -44.95 27.92
C GLY A 682 -2.36 -43.67 28.68
N ASN A 683 -3.33 -43.11 29.41
CA ASN A 683 -3.18 -41.87 30.17
C ASN A 683 -2.99 -42.04 31.68
N ASP A 684 -2.94 -43.29 32.16
CA ASP A 684 -2.92 -43.61 33.60
C ASP A 684 -1.68 -43.06 34.32
N TRP A 685 -0.54 -42.96 33.64
CA TRP A 685 0.68 -42.39 34.20
C TRP A 685 0.53 -40.92 34.62
N LYS A 686 -0.42 -40.19 34.01
CA LYS A 686 -0.70 -38.77 34.36
C LYS A 686 -1.52 -38.68 35.66
N THR A 687 -2.18 -39.73 36.09
CA THR A 687 -3.10 -39.76 37.24
C THR A 687 -2.63 -40.68 38.36
N LYS A 688 -1.82 -41.71 38.05
CA LYS A 688 -1.32 -42.70 39.00
C LYS A 688 0.20 -42.63 39.18
N GLY A 689 0.92 -41.97 38.28
CA GLY A 689 2.38 -41.97 38.21
C GLY A 689 2.94 -43.16 37.43
N LEU A 690 4.25 -43.20 37.28
CA LEU A 690 4.98 -44.29 36.64
C LEU A 690 5.19 -45.46 37.67
N SER A 691 4.73 -46.67 37.37
CA SER A 691 4.94 -47.84 38.20
C SER A 691 6.41 -48.29 38.21
N ASP A 692 7.02 -48.31 37.02
CA ASP A 692 8.36 -48.86 36.79
C ASP A 692 9.36 -47.74 36.33
N GLY A 693 9.12 -46.47 36.73
CA GLY A 693 9.95 -45.35 36.40
C GLY A 693 11.31 -45.39 37.11
N GLN A 694 12.39 -45.06 36.34
CA GLN A 694 13.74 -44.87 36.87
C GLN A 694 13.85 -43.54 37.60
N GLU A 695 14.77 -43.42 38.57
CA GLU A 695 15.06 -42.13 39.23
C GLU A 695 15.77 -41.19 38.26
N SER A 696 15.37 -39.91 38.25
CA SER A 696 15.96 -38.90 37.39
C SER A 696 17.40 -38.58 37.78
N THR A 697 18.24 -38.32 36.78
CA THR A 697 19.62 -37.86 36.99
C THR A 697 19.67 -36.34 37.01
N ILE A 698 20.50 -35.76 37.87
CA ILE A 698 20.73 -34.31 37.92
C ILE A 698 21.63 -33.93 36.75
N ALA A 699 21.10 -33.16 35.78
CA ALA A 699 21.82 -32.61 34.66
C ALA A 699 22.60 -31.31 35.03
N GLY A 700 22.17 -30.61 36.06
CA GLY A 700 22.81 -29.38 36.55
C GLY A 700 22.01 -28.67 37.65
N LYS A 701 22.59 -27.62 38.24
CA LYS A 701 21.91 -26.74 39.17
C LYS A 701 21.27 -25.57 38.41
N ALA A 702 20.26 -24.92 38.98
CA ALA A 702 19.79 -23.63 38.44
C ALA A 702 20.96 -22.65 38.38
N GLY A 703 21.23 -22.08 37.21
CA GLY A 703 22.36 -21.20 36.96
C GLY A 703 23.60 -21.84 36.35
N ASP A 704 23.71 -23.15 36.29
CA ASP A 704 24.83 -23.85 35.64
C ASP A 704 24.73 -23.74 34.11
N ALA A 705 25.89 -23.76 33.40
CA ALA A 705 25.92 -23.88 31.96
C ALA A 705 25.40 -25.28 31.54
N PRO A 706 24.72 -25.41 30.38
CA PRO A 706 24.50 -24.38 29.37
C PRO A 706 23.34 -23.42 29.67
N TRP A 707 22.42 -23.74 30.58
CA TRP A 707 21.15 -23.03 30.78
C TRP A 707 21.27 -21.71 31.55
N LYS A 708 22.40 -21.43 32.25
CA LYS A 708 22.64 -20.17 32.97
C LYS A 708 21.51 -19.77 33.94
N ASN A 709 21.53 -18.51 34.42
CA ASN A 709 20.42 -17.96 35.20
C ASN A 709 19.25 -17.55 34.32
N ILE A 710 18.09 -18.15 34.55
CA ILE A 710 16.88 -17.83 33.81
C ILE A 710 16.05 -16.85 34.63
N PRO A 711 15.86 -15.62 34.14
CA PRO A 711 15.00 -14.65 34.81
C PRO A 711 13.52 -15.00 34.62
N LEU A 712 12.74 -14.95 35.71
CA LEU A 712 11.28 -14.95 35.60
C LEU A 712 10.84 -13.59 35.11
N LYS A 713 10.26 -13.51 33.92
CA LYS A 713 9.53 -12.32 33.52
C LYS A 713 8.40 -12.09 34.52
N SER A 714 8.41 -10.95 35.22
CA SER A 714 7.39 -10.66 36.22
C SER A 714 6.01 -10.67 35.55
N ASN A 715 5.09 -11.47 36.03
CA ASN A 715 3.71 -11.53 35.59
C ASN A 715 2.97 -10.20 35.75
N GLU A 716 3.53 -9.27 36.53
CA GLU A 716 2.90 -7.99 36.84
C GLU A 716 2.85 -7.05 35.65
N LEU A 717 3.81 -7.12 34.72
CA LEU A 717 3.76 -6.39 33.45
C LEU A 717 2.95 -7.11 32.37
N SER A 718 2.56 -8.36 32.56
CA SER A 718 1.85 -9.14 31.54
C SER A 718 0.50 -8.55 31.18
N GLU A 719 -0.23 -8.00 32.14
CA GLU A 719 -1.51 -7.34 31.93
C GLU A 719 -1.32 -5.99 31.17
N LEU A 720 -0.26 -5.25 31.50
CA LEU A 720 0.10 -4.01 30.78
C LEU A 720 0.46 -4.32 29.33
N HIS A 721 1.26 -5.37 29.08
CA HIS A 721 1.59 -5.82 27.73
C HIS A 721 0.35 -6.34 26.98
N ALA A 722 -0.59 -7.02 27.68
CA ALA A 722 -1.85 -7.45 27.09
C ALA A 722 -2.75 -6.27 26.68
N LEU A 723 -2.79 -5.20 27.47
CA LEU A 723 -3.48 -3.95 27.12
C LEU A 723 -2.85 -3.29 25.90
N ARG A 724 -1.52 -3.19 25.84
CA ARG A 724 -0.83 -2.63 24.66
C ARG A 724 -1.12 -3.39 23.36
N LYS A 725 -1.26 -4.72 23.44
CA LYS A 725 -1.67 -5.55 22.30
C LYS A 725 -3.13 -5.30 21.85
N GLN A 726 -3.95 -4.66 22.68
CA GLN A 726 -5.33 -4.28 22.33
C GLN A 726 -5.42 -2.92 21.64
N LEU A 727 -4.32 -2.17 21.58
CA LEU A 727 -4.28 -0.96 20.74
C LEU A 727 -4.63 -1.34 19.30
N PRO A 728 -5.52 -0.59 18.65
CA PRO A 728 -5.92 -0.91 17.29
C PRO A 728 -4.70 -0.95 16.38
N ASN A 729 -4.58 -2.00 15.58
CA ASN A 729 -3.60 -2.03 14.52
C ASN A 729 -3.92 -0.92 13.52
N ASN A 730 -2.93 -0.13 13.21
CA ASN A 730 -3.04 0.91 12.19
C ASN A 730 -3.24 0.23 10.84
N ARG A 731 -4.40 0.47 10.21
CA ARG A 731 -4.59 0.16 8.81
C ARG A 731 -3.90 1.21 7.97
N ARG A 732 -3.42 0.82 6.80
CA ARG A 732 -2.74 1.72 5.88
C ARG A 732 -3.46 1.67 4.53
N SER A 733 -3.35 2.74 3.75
CA SER A 733 -3.76 2.76 2.35
C SER A 733 -2.65 3.39 1.53
N LEU A 734 -2.41 2.83 0.37
CA LEU A 734 -1.48 3.40 -0.59
C LEU A 734 -2.13 4.62 -1.24
N VAL A 735 -1.52 5.80 -1.09
CA VAL A 735 -2.03 7.06 -1.64
C VAL A 735 -0.94 7.80 -2.40
N MET A 736 -1.33 8.79 -3.19
CA MET A 736 -0.42 9.77 -3.78
C MET A 736 -0.50 11.08 -3.01
N GLN A 737 0.60 11.80 -3.00
CA GLN A 737 0.69 13.15 -2.45
C GLN A 737 1.56 14.00 -3.37
N GLU A 738 1.05 15.15 -3.78
CA GLU A 738 1.83 16.10 -4.58
C GLU A 738 3.06 16.58 -3.81
N ARG A 739 4.19 16.71 -4.50
CA ARG A 739 5.41 17.28 -3.91
C ARG A 739 5.24 18.78 -3.66
N PRO A 740 5.89 19.33 -2.64
CA PRO A 740 5.87 20.76 -2.38
C PRO A 740 6.37 21.55 -3.60
N ALA A 741 5.80 22.74 -3.82
CA ALA A 741 6.11 23.57 -4.98
C ALA A 741 7.57 24.08 -4.99
N ASP A 742 8.21 24.15 -3.83
CA ASP A 742 9.63 24.52 -3.66
C ASP A 742 10.59 23.34 -3.87
N ASN A 743 10.07 22.12 -4.04
CA ASN A 743 10.85 20.93 -4.34
C ASN A 743 10.18 20.05 -5.41
N PRO A 744 9.92 20.57 -6.62
CA PRO A 744 9.33 19.76 -7.68
C PRO A 744 10.34 18.71 -8.16
N ARG A 745 9.79 17.57 -8.64
CA ARG A 745 10.64 16.56 -9.28
C ARG A 745 10.90 16.96 -10.73
N PRO A 746 12.16 17.10 -11.17
CA PRO A 746 12.46 17.34 -12.57
C PRO A 746 12.17 16.09 -13.42
N THR A 747 11.53 16.27 -14.56
CA THR A 747 11.29 15.22 -15.54
C THR A 747 12.18 15.47 -16.75
N TYR A 748 12.84 14.42 -17.24
CA TYR A 748 13.75 14.50 -18.38
C TYR A 748 13.23 13.64 -19.53
N LEU A 749 13.31 14.17 -20.73
CA LEU A 749 13.20 13.37 -21.94
C LEU A 749 14.30 12.30 -21.93
N ARG A 750 13.94 11.06 -22.28
CA ARG A 750 14.85 9.92 -22.28
C ARG A 750 15.18 9.50 -23.70
N HIS A 751 16.47 9.40 -24.04
CA HIS A 751 16.85 8.92 -25.36
C HIS A 751 16.31 7.51 -25.60
N ARG A 752 15.47 7.34 -26.62
CA ARG A 752 14.78 6.06 -26.92
C ARG A 752 14.03 5.45 -25.73
N GLY A 753 13.53 6.28 -24.84
CA GLY A 753 12.83 5.82 -23.64
C GLY A 753 13.70 5.17 -22.57
N GLU A 754 15.03 5.21 -22.71
CA GLU A 754 15.98 4.54 -21.84
C GLU A 754 16.20 5.33 -20.56
N TYR A 755 15.89 4.74 -19.40
CA TYR A 755 16.00 5.39 -18.09
C TYR A 755 17.38 6.00 -17.83
N THR A 756 18.47 5.29 -18.20
CA THR A 756 19.86 5.72 -17.95
C THR A 756 20.37 6.80 -18.89
N SER A 757 19.55 7.23 -19.88
CA SER A 757 19.95 8.16 -20.92
C SER A 757 19.11 9.45 -20.94
N PRO A 758 19.17 10.28 -19.86
CA PRO A 758 18.43 11.56 -19.80
C PRO A 758 19.00 12.57 -20.81
N LYS A 759 18.10 13.35 -21.45
CA LYS A 759 18.40 14.49 -22.28
C LYS A 759 18.07 15.81 -21.57
N HIS A 760 17.33 16.69 -22.20
CA HIS A 760 16.87 17.95 -21.61
C HIS A 760 15.69 17.73 -20.64
N GLU A 761 15.52 18.68 -19.73
CA GLU A 761 14.38 18.74 -18.83
C GLU A 761 13.10 19.11 -19.63
N VAL A 762 12.01 18.44 -19.29
CA VAL A 762 10.70 18.65 -19.91
C VAL A 762 9.72 19.16 -18.86
N HIS A 763 8.95 20.18 -19.23
CA HIS A 763 7.92 20.76 -18.39
C HIS A 763 6.54 20.14 -18.65
N PRO A 764 5.60 20.25 -17.69
CA PRO A 764 4.23 19.80 -17.85
C PRO A 764 3.57 20.30 -19.14
N LYS A 765 3.04 19.39 -19.95
CA LYS A 765 2.26 19.71 -21.15
C LYS A 765 1.43 18.51 -21.61
N ILE A 766 0.44 18.78 -22.42
CA ILE A 766 -0.42 17.79 -23.09
C ILE A 766 -0.24 17.95 -24.62
N PRO A 767 -0.61 16.91 -25.40
CA PRO A 767 -0.47 16.94 -26.86
C PRO A 767 -1.20 18.14 -27.48
N GLU A 768 -0.52 18.88 -28.35
CA GLU A 768 -1.06 20.08 -29.00
C GLU A 768 -2.31 19.79 -29.83
N ILE A 769 -2.38 18.61 -30.44
CA ILE A 769 -3.54 18.18 -31.22
C ILE A 769 -4.84 18.19 -30.41
N LEU A 770 -4.77 17.99 -29.10
CA LEU A 770 -5.91 17.97 -28.18
C LEU A 770 -6.26 19.36 -27.63
N LEU A 771 -5.46 20.38 -27.94
CA LEU A 771 -5.70 21.73 -27.45
C LEU A 771 -6.76 22.46 -28.30
N SER A 772 -7.73 23.05 -27.62
CA SER A 772 -8.58 24.07 -28.23
C SER A 772 -7.86 25.45 -28.20
N LYS A 773 -8.31 26.41 -29.02
CA LYS A 773 -7.74 27.74 -29.06
C LYS A 773 -7.71 28.48 -27.70
N ASN A 774 -8.56 28.06 -26.77
CA ASN A 774 -8.71 28.68 -25.45
C ASN A 774 -8.16 27.84 -24.31
N THR A 775 -7.62 26.65 -24.58
CA THR A 775 -7.11 25.75 -23.55
C THR A 775 -5.84 26.32 -22.93
N LYS A 776 -5.87 26.54 -21.61
CA LYS A 776 -4.67 26.81 -20.82
C LYS A 776 -3.91 25.52 -20.58
N MET A 777 -2.61 25.50 -20.87
CA MET A 777 -1.75 24.34 -20.60
C MET A 777 -1.74 24.03 -19.11
N PRO A 778 -2.05 22.78 -18.69
CA PRO A 778 -1.97 22.36 -17.29
C PRO A 778 -0.53 22.41 -16.79
N THR A 779 -0.33 22.90 -15.58
CA THR A 779 1.00 23.03 -14.94
C THR A 779 1.20 22.05 -13.79
N ASN A 780 0.15 21.36 -13.37
CA ASN A 780 0.18 20.40 -12.29
C ASN A 780 -0.91 19.33 -12.48
N ARG A 781 -0.88 18.30 -11.64
CA ARG A 781 -1.77 17.14 -11.69
C ARG A 781 -3.25 17.50 -11.52
N LEU A 782 -3.59 18.49 -10.69
CA LEU A 782 -4.97 18.94 -10.50
C LEU A 782 -5.52 19.67 -11.72
N GLU A 783 -4.73 20.55 -12.33
CA GLU A 783 -5.13 21.23 -13.57
C GLU A 783 -5.28 20.23 -14.72
N PHE A 784 -4.41 19.23 -14.77
CA PHE A 784 -4.50 18.15 -15.75
C PHE A 784 -5.77 17.30 -15.56
N ALA A 785 -6.08 16.90 -14.31
CA ALA A 785 -7.29 16.16 -14.00
C ALA A 785 -8.57 16.92 -14.42
N ARG A 786 -8.60 18.24 -14.16
CA ARG A 786 -9.69 19.12 -14.59
C ARG A 786 -9.82 19.23 -16.10
N TRP A 787 -8.67 19.31 -16.79
CA TRP A 787 -8.68 19.35 -18.25
C TRP A 787 -9.20 18.04 -18.86
N LEU A 788 -8.79 16.89 -18.33
CA LEU A 788 -9.25 15.58 -18.84
C LEU A 788 -10.77 15.44 -18.88
N VAL A 789 -11.49 16.10 -17.96
CA VAL A 789 -12.95 16.06 -17.87
C VAL A 789 -13.61 17.38 -18.31
N SER A 790 -12.84 18.31 -18.86
CA SER A 790 -13.37 19.56 -19.39
C SER A 790 -13.98 19.36 -20.79
N GLN A 791 -14.78 20.34 -21.23
CA GLN A 791 -15.27 20.37 -22.61
C GLN A 791 -14.19 20.68 -23.65
N ASP A 792 -13.01 21.15 -23.19
CA ASP A 792 -11.87 21.41 -24.06
C ASP A 792 -11.12 20.12 -24.46
N ASN A 793 -11.37 19.02 -23.75
CA ASN A 793 -10.88 17.70 -24.17
C ASN A 793 -11.86 17.09 -25.20
N PRO A 794 -11.47 16.96 -26.47
CA PRO A 794 -12.38 16.48 -27.52
C PRO A 794 -12.76 15.01 -27.40
N ILE A 795 -11.97 14.20 -26.71
CA ILE A 795 -12.11 12.74 -26.70
C ILE A 795 -12.78 12.22 -25.42
N GLY A 796 -12.53 12.83 -24.26
CA GLY A 796 -12.81 12.25 -22.93
C GLY A 796 -14.26 11.76 -22.76
N ASP A 797 -15.24 12.55 -23.14
CA ASP A 797 -16.66 12.19 -23.04
C ASP A 797 -17.01 11.02 -23.98
N ARG A 798 -16.46 11.00 -25.23
CA ARG A 798 -16.65 9.91 -26.18
C ARG A 798 -16.09 8.59 -25.64
N VAL A 799 -14.93 8.60 -25.03
CA VAL A 799 -14.31 7.42 -24.42
C VAL A 799 -15.19 6.86 -23.30
N THR A 800 -15.73 7.74 -22.46
CA THR A 800 -16.57 7.37 -21.31
C THR A 800 -17.89 6.72 -21.78
N VAL A 801 -18.60 7.38 -22.71
CA VAL A 801 -19.89 6.84 -23.22
C VAL A 801 -19.69 5.57 -24.03
N ASN A 802 -18.59 5.46 -24.78
CA ASN A 802 -18.24 4.26 -25.54
C ASN A 802 -18.00 3.05 -24.63
N ARG A 803 -17.36 3.24 -23.47
CA ARG A 803 -17.18 2.17 -22.49
C ARG A 803 -18.49 1.74 -21.87
N ALA A 804 -19.34 2.70 -21.45
CA ALA A 804 -20.66 2.38 -20.93
C ALA A 804 -21.48 1.59 -21.96
N TRP A 805 -21.43 1.99 -23.22
CA TRP A 805 -22.06 1.26 -24.32
C TRP A 805 -21.51 -0.16 -24.49
N ARG A 806 -20.19 -0.28 -24.55
CA ARG A 806 -19.50 -1.58 -24.65
C ARG A 806 -19.92 -2.56 -23.56
N SER A 807 -20.04 -2.09 -22.32
CA SER A 807 -20.41 -2.95 -21.17
C SER A 807 -21.82 -3.52 -21.31
N LEU A 808 -22.71 -2.82 -22.03
CA LEU A 808 -24.11 -3.23 -22.23
C LEU A 808 -24.35 -3.96 -23.55
N PHE A 809 -23.56 -3.69 -24.60
CA PHE A 809 -23.71 -4.29 -25.90
C PHE A 809 -22.60 -5.29 -26.29
N GLY A 810 -21.52 -5.39 -25.49
CA GLY A 810 -20.37 -6.27 -25.73
C GLY A 810 -19.29 -5.67 -26.63
N PHE A 811 -19.62 -4.62 -27.38
CA PHE A 811 -18.69 -3.82 -28.17
C PHE A 811 -19.08 -2.35 -28.12
N GLY A 812 -18.10 -1.48 -28.26
CA GLY A 812 -18.30 -0.04 -28.29
C GLY A 812 -18.79 0.44 -29.66
N LEU A 813 -19.30 1.65 -29.71
CA LEU A 813 -19.55 2.39 -30.96
C LEU A 813 -18.24 2.58 -31.74
N ILE A 814 -17.14 2.73 -31.02
CA ILE A 814 -15.77 2.48 -31.47
C ILE A 814 -15.32 1.14 -30.94
N ARG A 815 -14.86 0.27 -31.83
CA ARG A 815 -14.47 -1.10 -31.46
C ARG A 815 -13.20 -1.15 -30.59
N THR A 816 -12.26 -0.29 -30.86
CA THR A 816 -11.00 -0.10 -30.12
C THR A 816 -11.20 0.81 -28.92
N SER A 817 -11.82 0.30 -27.83
CA SER A 817 -12.23 1.14 -26.69
C SER A 817 -11.10 1.89 -25.95
N GLY A 818 -9.86 1.51 -26.17
CA GLY A 818 -8.67 2.15 -25.60
C GLY A 818 -7.85 2.95 -26.61
N ASP A 819 -8.30 2.97 -27.88
CA ASP A 819 -7.60 3.63 -28.98
C ASP A 819 -8.62 4.26 -29.94
N PHE A 820 -8.68 5.58 -29.92
CA PHE A 820 -9.50 6.44 -30.78
C PHE A 820 -8.62 7.20 -31.78
N GLY A 821 -7.32 6.91 -31.78
CA GLY A 821 -6.34 7.55 -32.65
C GLY A 821 -6.54 7.26 -34.13
N THR A 822 -5.59 7.69 -34.93
CA THR A 822 -5.68 7.65 -36.41
C THR A 822 -5.75 6.22 -36.98
N GLN A 823 -5.35 5.20 -36.20
CA GLN A 823 -5.46 3.80 -36.58
C GLN A 823 -6.79 3.16 -36.16
N ALA A 824 -7.61 3.85 -35.38
CA ALA A 824 -8.93 3.34 -35.02
C ALA A 824 -9.88 3.30 -36.20
N PRO A 825 -10.72 2.27 -36.34
CA PRO A 825 -11.78 2.28 -37.36
C PRO A 825 -12.77 3.42 -37.07
N ALA A 826 -13.36 3.98 -38.12
CA ALA A 826 -14.42 4.97 -37.96
C ALA A 826 -15.58 4.41 -37.10
N PRO A 827 -16.26 5.23 -36.29
CA PRO A 827 -17.42 4.81 -35.55
C PRO A 827 -18.52 4.23 -36.42
N ASP A 828 -19.13 3.13 -35.98
CA ASP A 828 -20.29 2.55 -36.71
C ASP A 828 -21.51 3.51 -36.70
N HIS A 829 -21.63 4.37 -35.66
CA HIS A 829 -22.70 5.35 -35.44
C HIS A 829 -22.13 6.68 -34.92
N PRO A 830 -21.45 7.49 -35.76
CA PRO A 830 -20.74 8.69 -35.30
C PRO A 830 -21.68 9.73 -34.69
N GLU A 831 -22.84 9.98 -35.31
CA GLU A 831 -23.82 10.94 -34.79
C GLU A 831 -24.36 10.55 -33.40
N LEU A 832 -24.55 9.24 -33.15
CA LEU A 832 -24.98 8.71 -31.86
C LEU A 832 -23.89 8.86 -30.79
N LEU A 833 -22.63 8.57 -31.15
CA LEU A 833 -21.50 8.72 -30.24
C LEU A 833 -21.39 10.15 -29.72
N ASP A 834 -21.43 11.12 -30.63
CA ASP A 834 -21.35 12.53 -30.30
C ASP A 834 -22.55 13.02 -29.50
N TRP A 835 -23.75 12.58 -29.89
CA TRP A 835 -24.97 12.92 -29.17
C TRP A 835 -24.95 12.38 -27.71
N LEU A 836 -24.48 11.15 -27.51
CA LEU A 836 -24.32 10.57 -26.17
C LEU A 836 -23.26 11.33 -25.37
N ALA A 837 -22.11 11.68 -25.94
CA ALA A 837 -21.06 12.41 -25.30
C ALA A 837 -21.51 13.79 -24.81
N VAL A 838 -22.16 14.58 -25.70
CA VAL A 838 -22.71 15.88 -25.32
C VAL A 838 -23.86 15.74 -24.32
N GLY A 839 -24.70 14.71 -24.49
CA GLY A 839 -25.82 14.41 -23.59
C GLY A 839 -25.35 14.04 -22.18
N PHE A 840 -24.31 13.23 -22.07
CA PHE A 840 -23.69 12.82 -20.81
C PHE A 840 -23.25 14.04 -19.99
N ARG A 841 -22.54 14.97 -20.62
CA ARG A 841 -22.12 16.23 -19.99
C ARG A 841 -23.31 17.07 -19.53
N LYS A 842 -24.32 17.28 -20.40
CA LYS A 842 -25.54 18.04 -20.10
C LYS A 842 -26.35 17.45 -18.95
N GLN A 843 -26.28 16.12 -18.74
CA GLN A 843 -26.97 15.42 -17.64
C GLN A 843 -26.16 15.42 -16.33
N GLY A 844 -25.08 16.23 -16.23
CA GLY A 844 -24.23 16.34 -15.06
C GLY A 844 -23.26 15.17 -14.90
N MET A 845 -22.83 14.57 -16.00
CA MET A 845 -21.84 13.46 -16.04
C MET A 845 -22.21 12.27 -15.14
N SER A 846 -23.52 12.00 -14.99
CA SER A 846 -24.06 10.90 -14.21
C SER A 846 -24.02 9.60 -15.01
N LEU A 847 -23.26 8.62 -14.52
CA LEU A 847 -23.20 7.29 -15.13
C LEU A 847 -24.53 6.55 -15.01
N LYS A 848 -25.25 6.72 -13.90
CA LYS A 848 -26.58 6.10 -13.75
C LYS A 848 -27.58 6.62 -14.77
N LYS A 849 -27.61 7.94 -15.04
CA LYS A 849 -28.46 8.52 -16.08
C LYS A 849 -28.11 8.02 -17.46
N LEU A 850 -26.81 7.91 -17.77
CA LEU A 850 -26.34 7.35 -19.04
C LEU A 850 -26.77 5.89 -19.21
N HIS A 851 -26.55 5.05 -18.20
CA HIS A 851 -26.97 3.64 -18.24
C HIS A 851 -28.48 3.51 -18.35
N ARG A 852 -29.23 4.31 -17.58
CA ARG A 852 -30.70 4.36 -17.68
C ARG A 852 -31.15 4.68 -19.09
N GLN A 853 -30.56 5.69 -19.73
CA GLN A 853 -30.88 6.11 -21.08
C GLN A 853 -30.65 4.98 -22.09
N ILE A 854 -29.52 4.23 -21.96
CA ILE A 854 -29.19 3.12 -22.83
C ILE A 854 -30.16 1.94 -22.62
N VAL A 855 -30.33 1.49 -21.36
CA VAL A 855 -31.13 0.27 -21.11
C VAL A 855 -32.64 0.47 -21.31
N THR A 856 -33.15 1.72 -21.34
CA THR A 856 -34.56 2.01 -21.64
C THR A 856 -34.85 2.15 -23.14
N SER A 857 -33.83 2.12 -24.01
CA SER A 857 -33.99 2.20 -25.44
C SER A 857 -34.66 0.93 -26.01
N ALA A 858 -35.40 1.06 -27.10
CA ALA A 858 -35.90 -0.07 -27.85
C ALA A 858 -34.75 -0.91 -28.43
N THR A 859 -33.66 -0.25 -28.80
CA THR A 859 -32.38 -0.87 -29.24
C THR A 859 -31.88 -1.91 -28.23
N TYR A 860 -31.83 -1.58 -26.94
CA TYR A 860 -31.40 -2.51 -25.88
C TYR A 860 -32.44 -3.60 -25.62
N LYS A 861 -33.73 -3.27 -25.70
CA LYS A 861 -34.84 -4.20 -25.41
C LYS A 861 -35.10 -5.21 -26.52
N GLN A 862 -34.42 -5.14 -27.65
CA GLN A 862 -34.58 -6.11 -28.79
C GLN A 862 -34.27 -7.55 -28.36
N SER A 863 -34.91 -8.50 -29.04
CA SER A 863 -34.54 -9.90 -29.02
C SER A 863 -33.12 -10.10 -29.55
N SER A 864 -32.36 -11.01 -28.93
CA SER A 864 -31.02 -11.43 -29.42
C SER A 864 -31.09 -12.54 -30.45
N THR A 865 -32.29 -12.96 -30.84
CA THR A 865 -32.48 -13.96 -31.90
C THR A 865 -32.16 -13.33 -33.25
N ALA A 866 -31.31 -13.97 -34.02
CA ALA A 866 -30.90 -13.52 -35.37
C ALA A 866 -31.58 -14.35 -36.44
N SER A 867 -32.16 -13.70 -37.47
CA SER A 867 -32.56 -14.37 -38.68
C SER A 867 -31.34 -14.73 -39.54
N PRO A 868 -31.43 -15.72 -40.46
CA PRO A 868 -30.36 -15.99 -41.41
C PRO A 868 -29.93 -14.76 -42.21
N GLU A 869 -30.87 -13.93 -42.61
CA GLU A 869 -30.63 -12.67 -43.34
C GLU A 869 -29.81 -11.66 -42.49
N LEU A 870 -30.15 -11.49 -41.22
CA LEU A 870 -29.38 -10.64 -40.31
C LEU A 870 -27.97 -11.16 -40.07
N LEU A 871 -27.78 -12.48 -40.02
CA LEU A 871 -26.44 -13.08 -39.87
C LEU A 871 -25.60 -12.93 -41.13
N GLU A 872 -26.23 -12.92 -42.32
CA GLU A 872 -25.54 -12.69 -43.59
C GLU A 872 -25.13 -11.23 -43.78
N LYS A 873 -26.07 -10.28 -43.58
CA LYS A 873 -25.85 -8.84 -43.81
C LYS A 873 -25.03 -8.15 -42.69
N ASP A 874 -25.28 -8.53 -41.43
CA ASP A 874 -24.58 -7.95 -40.29
C ASP A 874 -24.21 -9.03 -39.23
N PRO A 875 -23.23 -9.91 -39.56
CA PRO A 875 -22.84 -11.01 -38.69
C PRO A 875 -22.38 -10.54 -37.30
N GLN A 876 -21.73 -9.39 -37.24
CA GLN A 876 -21.19 -8.82 -36.00
C GLN A 876 -22.17 -7.91 -35.25
N ASN A 877 -23.40 -7.72 -35.74
CA ASN A 877 -24.40 -6.82 -35.21
C ASN A 877 -23.91 -5.36 -35.07
N ARG A 878 -23.15 -4.87 -36.06
CA ARG A 878 -22.62 -3.51 -36.10
C ARG A 878 -23.71 -2.47 -36.21
N LEU A 879 -24.79 -2.82 -36.96
CA LEU A 879 -25.93 -1.95 -37.18
C LEU A 879 -26.99 -2.02 -36.06
N LEU A 880 -26.79 -2.90 -35.07
CA LEU A 880 -27.67 -3.04 -33.88
C LEU A 880 -29.11 -3.45 -34.26
N ALA A 881 -29.28 -4.26 -35.29
CA ALA A 881 -30.59 -4.78 -35.71
C ALA A 881 -31.15 -5.83 -34.75
N ARG A 882 -30.39 -6.29 -33.78
CA ARG A 882 -30.79 -7.25 -32.74
C ARG A 882 -30.17 -6.90 -31.38
N GLY A 883 -30.76 -7.43 -30.29
CA GLY A 883 -30.24 -7.29 -28.94
C GLY A 883 -28.88 -7.96 -28.74
N PRO A 884 -28.12 -7.55 -27.71
CA PRO A 884 -26.79 -8.07 -27.44
C PRO A 884 -26.81 -9.53 -26.99
N ARG A 885 -25.72 -10.25 -27.25
CA ARG A 885 -25.41 -11.57 -26.69
C ARG A 885 -24.05 -11.48 -26.01
N LEU A 886 -24.07 -11.34 -24.68
CA LEU A 886 -22.86 -11.18 -23.89
C LEU A 886 -22.45 -12.50 -23.26
N ARG A 887 -21.13 -12.76 -23.27
CA ARG A 887 -20.54 -13.79 -22.43
C ARG A 887 -20.19 -13.16 -21.07
N LEU A 888 -20.69 -13.78 -19.99
CA LEU A 888 -20.35 -13.34 -18.64
C LEU A 888 -18.87 -13.62 -18.33
N SER A 889 -18.25 -12.76 -17.56
CA SER A 889 -16.91 -13.01 -17.02
C SER A 889 -16.92 -14.16 -16.01
N GLY A 890 -15.75 -14.76 -15.74
CA GLY A 890 -15.62 -15.87 -14.81
C GLY A 890 -16.15 -15.55 -13.42
N GLU A 891 -15.91 -14.35 -12.92
CA GLU A 891 -16.35 -13.86 -11.61
C GLU A 891 -17.87 -13.75 -11.55
N LEU A 892 -18.51 -13.19 -12.58
CA LEU A 892 -19.97 -13.13 -12.66
C LEU A 892 -20.60 -14.52 -12.74
N ILE A 893 -19.99 -15.46 -13.46
CA ILE A 893 -20.45 -16.86 -13.48
C ILE A 893 -20.36 -17.46 -12.08
N ARG A 894 -19.27 -17.27 -11.38
CA ARG A 894 -19.09 -17.74 -10.00
C ARG A 894 -20.13 -17.16 -9.06
N ASP A 895 -20.31 -15.84 -9.08
CA ASP A 895 -21.28 -15.14 -8.23
C ASP A 895 -22.72 -15.57 -8.56
N HIS A 896 -23.04 -15.78 -9.84
CA HIS A 896 -24.30 -16.35 -10.28
C HIS A 896 -24.54 -17.73 -9.66
N MET A 897 -23.54 -18.63 -9.71
CA MET A 897 -23.64 -19.98 -9.11
C MET A 897 -23.85 -19.92 -7.59
N LEU A 898 -23.12 -19.03 -6.90
CA LEU A 898 -23.24 -18.82 -5.46
C LEU A 898 -24.61 -18.23 -5.11
N HIS A 899 -25.10 -17.25 -5.89
CA HIS A 899 -26.43 -16.64 -5.69
C HIS A 899 -27.54 -17.68 -5.89
N ALA A 900 -27.52 -18.43 -6.99
CA ALA A 900 -28.53 -19.45 -7.31
C ALA A 900 -28.56 -20.59 -6.28
N SER A 901 -27.41 -20.91 -5.66
CA SER A 901 -27.31 -21.91 -4.58
C SER A 901 -27.57 -21.37 -3.18
N GLY A 902 -27.86 -20.07 -3.02
CA GLY A 902 -28.06 -19.42 -1.72
C GLY A 902 -26.77 -19.30 -0.87
N LYS A 903 -25.59 -19.44 -1.48
CA LYS A 903 -24.29 -19.40 -0.82
C LYS A 903 -23.54 -18.10 -0.99
N LEU A 904 -24.07 -17.15 -1.74
CA LEU A 904 -23.47 -15.83 -1.88
C LEU A 904 -23.57 -15.11 -0.52
N SER A 905 -22.42 -14.78 0.05
CA SER A 905 -22.36 -14.01 1.30
C SER A 905 -22.42 -12.51 0.98
N PRO A 906 -23.28 -11.73 1.63
CA PRO A 906 -23.36 -10.29 1.45
C PRO A 906 -22.27 -9.51 2.22
N LYS A 907 -21.15 -10.15 2.55
CA LYS A 907 -20.06 -9.53 3.32
C LYS A 907 -19.23 -8.59 2.46
#